data_18a3917b1536af712975acd4d9ef4467
#
_entry.id   18a3917b1536af712975acd4d9ef4467
#
_cell.length_a   1.000
_cell.length_b   1.000
_cell.length_c   1.000
_cell.angle_alpha   90.00
_cell.angle_beta   90.00
_cell.angle_gamma   90.00
#
_symmetry.space_group_name_H-M   'P 1'
#
loop_
_entity.id
_entity.type
_entity.pdbx_description
1 polymer ?
#
loop_
_entity_poly.entity_id
_entity_poly.type
_entity_poly.pdbx_seq_one_letter_code
_entity_poly.pdbx_strand_id
1 'polypeptide(L)'
;MICKIAYIFLFIICSNVSLLWGQTFVFRGTVLDEQTYKALDYATVQLFADKQIVYGGITDANGHFELLHIHPGTYRVIVSYLGYDSTEKEVKVIGDISAIFYLKPSVMALNEVVVTASESKRATSASIVDRTAMKHLQPSSFSDLMELVPGGKSADPQMGQANLIRIRETGKTEDISSLGVGFYIDGISQNTDANLQYMPNSTSAVNATSTMSKGMDMRTISTDNIEKVEIIRGIPSVAYGNVANGAVIIQRKMNESPLSARFKADKTSKLFSVGKGIRLDGNGRYVLNADLNYLESKIDPRNSVKNYTRLTASARLDGKWLWNERNIHWNISSDYTGSFDDAKRDKDATVKEDSYKSDFNSLKIAGKWSMKFPAHLWIREVGVATSVSQQWEKMREIKSVSLNRPAAIATQTETGEFDGIYLPYNYVAQMDIDGKPLYVTASARTRLAFPLGVLQNAMNMGMEWNYQKNLGEGQVFDVTRPISESLSTRPRRFKDIPELQPFAFYAEEVLNLPVNRHKLAFTAGIRLQSLLGLDTKYKMQGKIYPDLRLDLQWSLPVSNGWDVSFSGGLGWISRMPTTAQLYPDFKYVDLIQLNYYHTNPDYRRINMMTYKWDNTNYQLEPARNMKWEVRADVSYKGNRLSITYFRERMNNAFDDITYYRSLAYKLYDPASIDGSALTAPPELSQLTYTNEYNLDVYSTQGNVMKVCKEGVEFQFASKRIESLKTRVTMYGAWIKTIYNSDSPQYKASSILLDNKQLKYVGLYNGDNGTESQAFNTNFMFDTYIQRLGLTFSTSAQCTWYTNRRRSEE
;
A
#
# COMPACT_ATOMS: atom_id res chain seq x y z
N MET A 1 -25.03 35.57 3.64
CA MET A 1 -23.65 36.09 3.68
C MET A 1 -22.74 35.49 2.60
N ILE A 2 -23.02 34.31 2.10
CA ILE A 2 -22.23 33.59 1.07
C ILE A 2 -22.43 34.16 -0.34
N CYS A 3 -23.62 34.72 -0.68
CA CYS A 3 -23.86 35.31 -1.99
C CYS A 3 -23.20 36.68 -2.23
N LYS A 4 -22.79 37.41 -1.19
CA LYS A 4 -22.12 38.72 -1.36
C LYS A 4 -20.61 38.57 -1.63
N ILE A 5 -20.00 37.45 -1.27
CA ILE A 5 -18.59 37.17 -1.53
C ILE A 5 -18.38 36.72 -2.99
N ALA A 6 -19.33 36.02 -3.58
CA ALA A 6 -19.29 35.59 -4.98
C ALA A 6 -19.38 36.80 -5.97
N TYR A 7 -20.09 37.88 -5.63
CA TYR A 7 -20.15 39.06 -6.47
C TYR A 7 -18.92 39.96 -6.43
N ILE A 8 -18.18 39.95 -5.33
CA ILE A 8 -16.91 40.69 -5.23
C ILE A 8 -15.80 39.99 -6.03
N PHE A 9 -15.81 38.66 -6.11
CA PHE A 9 -14.88 37.91 -6.95
C PHE A 9 -15.14 38.06 -8.44
N LEU A 10 -16.37 38.24 -8.85
CA LEU A 10 -16.73 38.44 -10.27
C LEU A 10 -16.41 39.86 -10.77
N PHE A 11 -16.40 40.88 -9.91
CA PHE A 11 -16.16 42.27 -10.28
C PHE A 11 -14.67 42.62 -10.41
N ILE A 12 -13.77 41.86 -9.82
CA ILE A 12 -12.30 42.08 -9.97
C ILE A 12 -11.78 41.52 -11.30
N ILE A 13 -12.55 40.69 -12.00
CA ILE A 13 -12.13 40.02 -13.25
C ILE A 13 -12.34 40.87 -14.51
N CYS A 14 -13.13 41.95 -14.44
CA CYS A 14 -13.52 42.69 -15.64
C CYS A 14 -12.81 44.03 -15.92
N SER A 15 -11.78 44.41 -15.20
CA SER A 15 -11.05 45.62 -15.49
C SER A 15 -9.57 45.42 -15.72
N ASN A 16 -9.16 45.73 -16.93
CA ASN A 16 -7.82 45.84 -17.49
C ASN A 16 -7.37 44.70 -18.46
N VAL A 17 -7.92 44.78 -19.65
CA VAL A 17 -7.24 44.26 -20.85
C VAL A 17 -6.85 45.46 -21.69
N SER A 18 -5.65 45.97 -21.50
CA SER A 18 -4.97 46.84 -22.44
C SER A 18 -4.06 45.97 -23.30
N LEU A 19 -4.48 45.70 -24.53
CA LEU A 19 -3.67 45.04 -25.55
C LEU A 19 -2.51 45.97 -26.00
N LEU A 20 -1.34 45.82 -25.40
CA LEU A 20 -0.09 46.31 -25.96
C LEU A 20 0.47 45.20 -26.90
N TRP A 21 0.30 45.41 -28.18
CA TRP A 21 1.00 44.62 -29.21
C TRP A 21 2.49 45.05 -29.22
N GLY A 22 3.31 44.36 -28.41
CA GLY A 22 4.76 44.45 -28.50
C GLY A 22 5.28 43.56 -29.64
N GLN A 23 6.27 44.02 -30.41
CA GLN A 23 7.01 43.15 -31.33
C GLN A 23 7.59 41.96 -30.58
N THR A 24 7.35 40.76 -31.10
CA THR A 24 7.92 39.54 -30.56
C THR A 24 8.82 38.87 -31.59
N PHE A 25 9.85 38.22 -31.13
CA PHE A 25 10.91 37.59 -31.94
C PHE A 25 10.99 36.10 -31.68
N VAL A 26 11.73 35.41 -32.53
CA VAL A 26 11.97 33.97 -32.42
C VAL A 26 13.42 33.72 -32.01
N PHE A 27 13.64 32.93 -31.02
CA PHE A 27 14.96 32.46 -30.64
C PHE A 27 15.08 30.96 -30.95
N ARG A 28 15.91 30.67 -31.96
CA ARG A 28 16.21 29.31 -32.41
C ARG A 28 17.63 28.94 -32.03
N GLY A 29 17.88 27.66 -31.93
CA GLY A 29 19.23 27.19 -31.72
C GLY A 29 19.38 25.70 -31.75
N THR A 30 20.64 25.27 -31.57
CA THR A 30 20.99 23.85 -31.51
C THR A 30 21.83 23.61 -30.28
N VAL A 31 21.57 22.51 -29.58
CA VAL A 31 22.35 22.07 -28.44
C VAL A 31 23.14 20.83 -28.83
N LEU A 32 24.44 20.90 -28.66
CA LEU A 32 25.39 19.85 -29.05
C LEU A 32 26.27 19.44 -27.87
N ASP A 33 26.67 18.18 -27.87
CA ASP A 33 27.75 17.69 -27.00
C ASP A 33 29.12 18.34 -27.42
N GLU A 34 29.81 18.91 -26.46
CA GLU A 34 31.08 19.61 -26.72
C GLU A 34 32.20 18.73 -27.25
N GLN A 35 32.20 17.42 -26.89
CA GLN A 35 33.26 16.48 -27.27
C GLN A 35 32.95 15.73 -28.56
N THR A 36 31.71 15.31 -28.75
CA THR A 36 31.30 14.43 -29.86
C THR A 36 30.56 15.17 -30.96
N TYR A 37 30.18 16.44 -30.74
CA TYR A 37 29.37 17.29 -31.64
C TYR A 37 28.03 16.64 -32.03
N LYS A 38 27.58 15.63 -31.26
CA LYS A 38 26.29 15.04 -31.45
C LYS A 38 25.17 15.94 -30.90
N ALA A 39 24.04 15.92 -31.57
CA ALA A 39 22.84 16.62 -31.12
C ALA A 39 22.35 16.03 -29.80
N LEU A 40 21.97 16.91 -28.87
CA LEU A 40 21.39 16.55 -27.59
C LEU A 40 19.88 16.77 -27.66
N ASP A 41 19.14 15.68 -27.76
CA ASP A 41 17.67 15.66 -27.76
C ASP A 41 17.11 15.87 -26.34
N TYR A 42 15.99 16.60 -26.26
CA TYR A 42 15.33 16.92 -24.96
C TYR A 42 16.20 17.73 -23.98
N ALA A 43 17.24 18.44 -24.45
CA ALA A 43 17.94 19.41 -23.62
C ALA A 43 16.97 20.56 -23.27
N THR A 44 16.98 21.00 -22.03
CA THR A 44 16.13 22.09 -21.56
C THR A 44 16.81 23.43 -21.81
N VAL A 45 16.11 24.35 -22.46
CA VAL A 45 16.56 25.72 -22.70
C VAL A 45 15.62 26.66 -21.96
N GLN A 46 16.16 27.54 -21.11
CA GLN A 46 15.39 28.46 -20.27
C GLN A 46 15.96 29.87 -20.40
N LEU A 47 15.08 30.86 -20.62
CA LEU A 47 15.42 32.28 -20.63
C LEU A 47 14.96 32.92 -19.32
N PHE A 48 15.86 33.62 -18.68
CA PHE A 48 15.62 34.35 -17.44
C PHE A 48 15.67 35.85 -17.68
N ALA A 49 14.66 36.57 -17.21
CA ALA A 49 14.72 38.00 -16.99
C ALA A 49 14.73 38.25 -15.47
N ASP A 50 15.71 38.96 -14.96
CA ASP A 50 15.83 39.33 -13.52
C ASP A 50 15.67 38.14 -12.54
N LYS A 51 16.17 36.96 -12.87
CA LYS A 51 16.08 35.70 -12.08
C LYS A 51 14.79 34.91 -12.20
N GLN A 52 13.84 35.32 -13.03
CA GLN A 52 12.62 34.55 -13.31
C GLN A 52 12.70 33.91 -14.69
N ILE A 53 12.22 32.66 -14.80
CA ILE A 53 12.07 31.98 -16.10
C ILE A 53 10.88 32.62 -16.81
N VAL A 54 11.16 33.30 -17.92
CA VAL A 54 10.12 33.94 -18.72
C VAL A 54 9.76 33.13 -19.96
N TYR A 55 10.75 32.39 -20.53
CA TYR A 55 10.54 31.49 -21.65
C TYR A 55 11.31 30.18 -21.41
N GLY A 56 10.81 29.09 -21.97
CA GLY A 56 11.47 27.79 -21.86
C GLY A 56 10.97 26.81 -22.92
N GLY A 57 11.86 25.94 -23.35
CA GLY A 57 11.61 24.88 -24.32
C GLY A 57 12.57 23.73 -24.16
N ILE A 58 12.38 22.71 -24.97
CA ILE A 58 13.26 21.54 -25.06
C ILE A 58 13.71 21.37 -26.52
N THR A 59 14.88 20.79 -26.71
CA THR A 59 15.37 20.43 -28.04
C THR A 59 14.64 19.23 -28.64
N ASP A 60 14.52 19.20 -29.96
CA ASP A 60 14.02 18.05 -30.71
C ASP A 60 15.08 16.93 -30.85
N ALA A 61 14.77 15.86 -31.62
CA ALA A 61 15.67 14.74 -31.86
C ALA A 61 16.97 15.12 -32.58
N ASN A 62 17.02 16.30 -33.23
CA ASN A 62 18.20 16.83 -33.92
C ASN A 62 18.91 17.91 -33.05
N GLY A 63 18.53 18.03 -31.79
CA GLY A 63 19.08 19.03 -30.88
C GLY A 63 18.61 20.46 -31.14
N HIS A 64 17.61 20.68 -31.98
CA HIS A 64 17.10 21.99 -32.29
C HIS A 64 16.03 22.43 -31.31
N PHE A 65 16.05 23.72 -30.91
CA PHE A 65 14.98 24.32 -30.13
C PHE A 65 14.46 25.58 -30.85
N GLU A 66 13.22 25.93 -30.62
CA GLU A 66 12.58 27.14 -31.08
C GLU A 66 11.70 27.71 -29.96
N LEU A 67 12.00 28.92 -29.53
CA LEU A 67 11.22 29.70 -28.58
C LEU A 67 10.57 30.86 -29.31
N LEU A 68 9.25 30.89 -29.30
CA LEU A 68 8.42 31.84 -30.02
C LEU A 68 7.97 32.99 -29.11
N HIS A 69 7.59 34.12 -29.71
CA HIS A 69 6.98 35.23 -29.02
C HIS A 69 7.82 35.88 -27.92
N ILE A 70 9.13 35.97 -28.10
CA ILE A 70 10.03 36.58 -27.13
C ILE A 70 10.02 38.10 -27.31
N HIS A 71 9.74 38.81 -26.23
CA HIS A 71 9.82 40.27 -26.22
C HIS A 71 11.25 40.76 -26.32
N PRO A 72 11.49 41.97 -26.92
CA PRO A 72 12.81 42.57 -26.92
C PRO A 72 13.33 42.73 -25.48
N GLY A 73 14.58 42.36 -25.27
CA GLY A 73 15.18 42.41 -23.91
C GLY A 73 16.50 41.66 -23.83
N THR A 74 17.17 41.79 -22.70
CA THR A 74 18.37 41.01 -22.40
C THR A 74 17.98 39.86 -21.48
N TYR A 75 18.30 38.66 -21.91
CA TYR A 75 17.94 37.42 -21.22
C TYR A 75 19.17 36.62 -20.87
N ARG A 76 19.16 36.03 -19.70
CA ARG A 76 20.10 35.01 -19.30
C ARG A 76 19.57 33.64 -19.73
N VAL A 77 20.23 33.02 -20.68
CA VAL A 77 19.88 31.72 -21.24
C VAL A 77 20.62 30.65 -20.44
N ILE A 78 19.90 29.72 -19.87
CA ILE A 78 20.48 28.52 -19.23
C ILE A 78 20.04 27.31 -20.04
N VAL A 79 21.04 26.54 -20.52
CA VAL A 79 20.81 25.27 -21.20
C VAL A 79 21.31 24.16 -20.30
N SER A 80 20.46 23.17 -20.06
CA SER A 80 20.77 22.01 -19.22
C SER A 80 20.31 20.71 -19.86
N TYR A 81 21.09 19.66 -19.64
CA TYR A 81 20.78 18.31 -20.10
C TYR A 81 21.23 17.29 -19.05
N LEU A 82 20.50 16.20 -18.90
CA LEU A 82 20.84 15.18 -17.91
C LEU A 82 22.19 14.55 -18.25
N GLY A 83 23.14 14.63 -17.31
CA GLY A 83 24.50 14.13 -17.50
C GLY A 83 25.47 15.15 -18.06
N TYR A 84 25.08 16.42 -18.16
CA TYR A 84 25.93 17.51 -18.67
C TYR A 84 25.97 18.69 -17.70
N ASP A 85 27.06 19.42 -17.67
CA ASP A 85 27.16 20.69 -16.96
C ASP A 85 26.27 21.72 -17.67
N SER A 86 25.45 22.44 -16.91
CA SER A 86 24.62 23.50 -17.48
C SER A 86 25.48 24.66 -17.99
N THR A 87 25.16 25.15 -19.19
CA THR A 87 25.79 26.34 -19.78
C THR A 87 24.89 27.55 -19.59
N GLU A 88 25.47 28.66 -19.22
CA GLU A 88 24.80 29.94 -19.04
C GLU A 88 25.40 31.01 -20.00
N LYS A 89 24.53 31.75 -20.72
CA LYS A 89 24.94 32.79 -21.63
C LYS A 89 23.93 33.94 -21.61
N GLU A 90 24.43 35.16 -21.60
CA GLU A 90 23.57 36.35 -21.78
C GLU A 90 23.29 36.58 -23.25
N VAL A 91 22.02 36.79 -23.64
CA VAL A 91 21.55 36.99 -25.00
C VAL A 91 20.65 38.19 -25.05
N LYS A 92 20.96 39.17 -25.95
CA LYS A 92 20.15 40.34 -26.19
C LYS A 92 19.23 40.09 -27.39
N VAL A 93 17.93 40.06 -27.17
CA VAL A 93 16.90 39.84 -28.20
C VAL A 93 16.41 41.18 -28.71
N ILE A 94 16.84 41.56 -29.92
CA ILE A 94 16.42 42.77 -30.64
C ILE A 94 15.92 42.45 -32.06
N GLY A 95 15.85 41.19 -32.43
CA GLY A 95 15.38 40.55 -33.65
C GLY A 95 15.40 39.04 -33.51
N ASP A 96 15.06 38.30 -34.56
CA ASP A 96 15.18 36.84 -34.58
C ASP A 96 16.64 36.43 -34.37
N ILE A 97 16.88 35.49 -33.50
CA ILE A 97 18.23 35.06 -33.10
C ILE A 97 18.37 33.54 -33.31
N SER A 98 19.58 33.16 -33.76
CA SER A 98 20.03 31.77 -33.79
C SER A 98 21.31 31.61 -32.98
N ALA A 99 21.39 30.57 -32.14
CA ALA A 99 22.56 30.29 -31.30
C ALA A 99 22.86 28.79 -31.21
N ILE A 100 24.14 28.46 -31.08
CA ILE A 100 24.58 27.12 -30.81
C ILE A 100 25.10 27.06 -29.37
N PHE A 101 24.65 26.06 -28.61
CA PHE A 101 25.12 25.79 -27.27
C PHE A 101 25.86 24.45 -27.24
N TYR A 102 27.06 24.48 -26.70
CA TYR A 102 27.82 23.27 -26.44
C TYR A 102 27.74 22.96 -24.96
N LEU A 103 27.28 21.76 -24.65
CA LEU A 103 27.26 21.25 -23.29
C LEU A 103 28.43 20.29 -23.09
N LYS A 104 29.11 20.48 -21.99
CA LYS A 104 30.20 19.61 -21.58
C LYS A 104 29.64 18.45 -20.81
N PRO A 105 29.95 17.17 -21.16
CA PRO A 105 29.57 16.05 -20.35
C PRO A 105 30.01 16.26 -18.90
N SER A 106 29.11 16.25 -17.97
CA SER A 106 29.43 16.36 -16.56
C SER A 106 30.12 15.08 -16.11
N VAL A 107 31.39 15.20 -15.78
CA VAL A 107 32.19 14.08 -15.24
C VAL A 107 31.58 13.53 -13.94
N MET A 108 30.74 14.33 -13.28
CA MET A 108 30.02 13.95 -12.08
C MET A 108 28.77 13.07 -12.34
N ALA A 109 28.10 13.21 -13.50
CA ALA A 109 26.82 12.55 -13.74
C ALA A 109 26.95 11.16 -14.40
N LEU A 110 28.05 10.89 -15.11
CA LEU A 110 28.26 9.62 -15.85
C LEU A 110 28.95 8.52 -15.03
N ASN A 111 29.51 8.80 -13.86
CA ASN A 111 30.33 7.86 -13.09
C ASN A 111 29.83 7.55 -11.69
N GLU A 112 28.70 8.03 -11.25
CA GLU A 112 28.22 7.78 -9.91
C GLU A 112 27.03 6.81 -9.94
N VAL A 113 27.34 5.51 -9.92
CA VAL A 113 26.33 4.46 -9.71
C VAL A 113 25.87 4.56 -8.27
N VAL A 114 24.68 5.11 -8.03
CA VAL A 114 24.02 5.09 -6.73
C VAL A 114 23.30 3.77 -6.61
N VAL A 115 23.83 2.87 -5.81
CA VAL A 115 23.26 1.53 -5.60
C VAL A 115 22.38 1.41 -4.36
N THR A 116 22.09 2.55 -3.72
CA THR A 116 21.27 2.63 -2.50
C THR A 116 20.04 3.50 -2.72
N ALA A 117 19.08 3.41 -1.79
CA ALA A 117 18.02 4.41 -1.73
C ALA A 117 18.60 5.78 -1.40
N SER A 118 18.00 6.83 -1.95
CA SER A 118 18.32 8.23 -1.63
C SER A 118 17.14 8.88 -0.90
N GLU A 119 17.44 9.73 0.08
CA GLU A 119 16.41 10.55 0.70
C GLU A 119 15.88 11.59 -0.28
N SER A 120 14.56 11.72 -0.32
CA SER A 120 13.87 12.72 -1.12
C SER A 120 14.21 14.14 -0.65
N LYS A 121 14.17 15.10 -1.56
CA LYS A 121 14.28 16.54 -1.23
C LYS A 121 12.96 17.17 -0.78
N ARG A 122 11.93 16.38 -0.51
CA ARG A 122 10.66 16.86 0.03
C ARG A 122 10.84 17.34 1.48
N ALA A 123 9.88 18.12 1.96
CA ALA A 123 9.85 18.58 3.35
C ALA A 123 9.73 17.42 4.34
N THR A 124 9.08 16.32 3.94
CA THR A 124 8.87 15.14 4.78
C THR A 124 9.65 13.93 4.27
N SER A 125 9.89 12.96 5.17
CA SER A 125 10.76 11.81 4.92
C SER A 125 10.21 10.87 3.86
N ALA A 126 11.00 10.63 2.81
CA ALA A 126 10.71 9.63 1.80
C ALA A 126 12.00 9.07 1.21
N SER A 127 12.07 7.77 1.03
CA SER A 127 13.18 7.08 0.36
C SER A 127 12.85 6.82 -1.10
N ILE A 128 13.79 7.13 -1.98
CA ILE A 128 13.68 6.89 -3.42
C ILE A 128 14.62 5.76 -3.78
N VAL A 129 14.08 4.69 -4.34
CA VAL A 129 14.82 3.56 -4.94
C VAL A 129 14.66 3.65 -6.44
N ASP A 130 15.71 3.95 -7.15
CA ASP A 130 15.72 4.04 -8.60
C ASP A 130 16.05 2.70 -9.27
N ARG A 131 15.99 2.68 -10.61
CA ARG A 131 16.29 1.50 -11.41
C ARG A 131 17.71 0.99 -11.20
N THR A 132 18.68 1.88 -10.96
CA THR A 132 20.08 1.52 -10.76
C THR A 132 20.27 0.75 -9.47
N ALA A 133 19.68 1.24 -8.37
CA ALA A 133 19.67 0.54 -7.10
C ALA A 133 18.98 -0.84 -7.20
N MET A 134 17.84 -0.92 -7.91
CA MET A 134 17.14 -2.20 -8.14
C MET A 134 17.96 -3.19 -8.98
N LYS A 135 18.63 -2.72 -10.04
CA LYS A 135 19.53 -3.58 -10.86
C LYS A 135 20.69 -4.14 -10.05
N HIS A 136 21.19 -3.36 -9.09
CA HIS A 136 22.28 -3.80 -8.23
C HIS A 136 21.80 -4.78 -7.16
N LEU A 137 20.70 -4.48 -6.48
CA LEU A 137 20.09 -5.35 -5.46
C LEU A 137 19.57 -6.67 -6.06
N GLN A 138 19.14 -6.66 -7.32
CA GLN A 138 18.50 -7.80 -8.00
C GLN A 138 17.39 -8.47 -7.18
N PRO A 139 16.35 -7.71 -6.78
CA PRO A 139 15.33 -8.22 -5.89
C PRO A 139 14.55 -9.37 -6.52
N SER A 140 14.21 -10.39 -5.73
CA SER A 140 13.29 -11.47 -6.08
C SER A 140 11.84 -11.09 -5.78
N SER A 141 11.66 -10.30 -4.72
CA SER A 141 10.39 -9.77 -4.25
C SER A 141 10.48 -8.26 -4.04
N PHE A 142 9.33 -7.58 -4.05
CA PHE A 142 9.26 -6.16 -3.68
C PHE A 142 9.73 -5.92 -2.23
N SER A 143 9.54 -6.89 -1.34
CA SER A 143 10.01 -6.82 0.05
C SER A 143 11.52 -6.57 0.19
N ASP A 144 12.31 -7.06 -0.78
CA ASP A 144 13.77 -6.91 -0.76
C ASP A 144 14.19 -5.43 -0.86
N LEU A 145 13.33 -4.57 -1.47
CA LEU A 145 13.59 -3.13 -1.55
C LEU A 145 13.54 -2.45 -0.19
N MET A 146 12.86 -3.06 0.79
CA MET A 146 12.71 -2.49 2.12
C MET A 146 14.03 -2.48 2.92
N GLU A 147 15.01 -3.31 2.55
CA GLU A 147 16.33 -3.28 3.18
C GLU A 147 17.10 -1.96 2.90
N LEU A 148 16.76 -1.26 1.80
CA LEU A 148 17.39 0.00 1.43
C LEU A 148 16.82 1.22 2.15
N VAL A 149 15.75 1.04 2.94
CA VAL A 149 15.07 2.12 3.68
C VAL A 149 15.66 2.21 5.09
N PRO A 150 15.82 3.42 5.69
CA PRO A 150 16.23 3.55 7.09
C PRO A 150 15.37 2.69 8.03
N GLY A 151 16.02 1.89 8.86
CA GLY A 151 15.35 0.90 9.71
C GLY A 151 15.07 -0.45 9.05
N GLY A 152 15.24 -0.56 7.73
CA GLY A 152 15.09 -1.80 6.99
C GLY A 152 16.17 -2.83 7.33
N LYS A 153 15.81 -4.10 7.23
CA LYS A 153 16.73 -5.23 7.43
C LYS A 153 16.66 -6.15 6.22
N SER A 154 17.81 -6.67 5.81
CA SER A 154 17.84 -7.76 4.85
C SER A 154 17.35 -9.03 5.53
N ALA A 155 16.42 -9.70 4.89
CA ALA A 155 15.92 -10.99 5.33
C ALA A 155 15.58 -11.82 4.09
N ASP A 156 15.82 -13.13 4.18
CA ASP A 156 15.39 -14.05 3.12
C ASP A 156 13.87 -13.91 2.91
N PRO A 157 13.39 -13.73 1.66
CA PRO A 157 11.97 -13.58 1.39
C PRO A 157 11.18 -14.80 1.86
N GLN A 158 10.21 -14.58 2.74
CA GLN A 158 9.31 -15.63 3.25
C GLN A 158 8.17 -15.87 2.25
N MET A 159 8.46 -16.53 1.13
CA MET A 159 7.48 -16.70 0.04
C MET A 159 6.30 -17.63 0.39
N GLY A 160 6.38 -18.43 1.46
CA GLY A 160 5.30 -19.31 1.91
C GLY A 160 4.20 -18.64 2.72
N GLN A 161 4.26 -17.33 2.93
CA GLN A 161 3.25 -16.55 3.64
C GLN A 161 3.17 -15.15 3.04
N ALA A 162 2.06 -14.44 3.29
CA ALA A 162 1.87 -13.07 2.82
C ALA A 162 3.00 -12.15 3.33
N ASN A 163 3.62 -11.41 2.42
CA ASN A 163 4.67 -10.44 2.73
C ASN A 163 4.06 -9.04 2.86
N LEU A 164 3.84 -8.62 4.10
CA LEU A 164 3.19 -7.36 4.44
C LEU A 164 4.24 -6.29 4.76
N ILE A 165 4.02 -5.08 4.24
CA ILE A 165 4.92 -3.95 4.45
C ILE A 165 4.82 -3.42 5.88
N ARG A 166 5.97 -2.97 6.41
CA ARG A 166 6.05 -2.22 7.68
C ARG A 166 6.86 -0.96 7.47
N ILE A 167 6.38 0.16 7.98
CA ILE A 167 7.04 1.44 7.91
C ILE A 167 7.15 2.01 9.33
N ARG A 168 8.38 2.37 9.77
CA ARG A 168 8.65 2.95 11.10
C ARG A 168 8.11 2.11 12.25
N GLU A 169 8.36 0.81 12.21
CA GLU A 169 7.79 -0.12 13.18
C GLU A 169 8.75 -1.24 13.55
N THR A 170 8.71 -1.67 14.80
CA THR A 170 9.48 -2.80 15.32
C THR A 170 8.65 -3.63 16.29
N GLY A 171 9.01 -4.91 16.45
CA GLY A 171 8.36 -5.84 17.39
C GLY A 171 7.16 -6.57 16.80
N LYS A 172 6.07 -6.68 17.59
CA LYS A 172 4.84 -7.37 17.18
C LYS A 172 4.21 -6.68 15.97
N THR A 173 3.67 -7.45 15.05
CA THR A 173 2.92 -6.95 13.89
C THR A 173 1.45 -6.94 14.22
N GLU A 174 0.81 -5.81 14.00
CA GLU A 174 -0.65 -5.67 14.02
C GLU A 174 -1.16 -5.47 12.59
N ASP A 175 -2.39 -5.87 12.30
CA ASP A 175 -2.96 -5.79 10.95
C ASP A 175 -3.00 -4.34 10.44
N ILE A 176 -3.26 -3.36 11.31
CA ILE A 176 -3.27 -1.93 10.98
C ILE A 176 -1.92 -1.43 10.46
N SER A 177 -0.82 -2.09 10.79
CA SER A 177 0.54 -1.72 10.38
C SER A 177 0.69 -1.67 8.87
N SER A 178 0.30 -2.73 8.20
CA SER A 178 0.35 -2.87 6.75
C SER A 178 -0.92 -2.34 6.06
N LEU A 179 -2.09 -2.55 6.67
CA LEU A 179 -3.36 -2.03 6.18
C LEU A 179 -3.31 -0.49 6.02
N GLY A 180 -2.61 0.21 6.90
CA GLY A 180 -2.42 1.66 6.84
C GLY A 180 -1.43 2.15 5.80
N VAL A 181 -0.79 1.29 5.01
CA VAL A 181 0.15 1.66 3.94
C VAL A 181 -0.53 1.56 2.59
N GLY A 182 -0.65 2.68 1.88
CA GLY A 182 -1.24 2.73 0.55
C GLY A 182 -0.22 2.47 -0.56
N PHE A 183 -0.59 1.67 -1.54
CA PHE A 183 0.21 1.41 -2.75
C PHE A 183 -0.39 2.13 -3.94
N TYR A 184 0.44 2.84 -4.71
CA TYR A 184 0.06 3.54 -5.93
C TYR A 184 0.98 3.12 -7.07
N ILE A 185 0.42 2.60 -8.15
CA ILE A 185 1.17 2.22 -9.36
C ILE A 185 0.78 3.19 -10.48
N ASP A 186 1.76 3.93 -11.00
CA ASP A 186 1.59 4.97 -12.03
C ASP A 186 0.51 6.02 -11.66
N GLY A 187 0.39 6.29 -10.34
CA GLY A 187 -0.55 7.25 -9.77
C GLY A 187 -1.98 6.75 -9.56
N ILE A 188 -2.22 5.44 -9.69
CA ILE A 188 -3.52 4.80 -9.44
C ILE A 188 -3.41 3.94 -8.19
N SER A 189 -4.31 4.11 -7.23
CA SER A 189 -4.37 3.35 -5.98
C SER A 189 -4.57 1.85 -6.24
N GLN A 190 -3.90 1.02 -5.42
CA GLN A 190 -4.13 -0.42 -5.37
C GLN A 190 -5.01 -0.69 -4.16
N ASN A 191 -6.15 -1.34 -4.38
CA ASN A 191 -7.12 -1.59 -3.34
C ASN A 191 -7.22 -3.08 -3.03
N THR A 192 -7.38 -3.43 -1.75
CA THR A 192 -7.54 -4.80 -1.24
C THR A 192 -8.70 -4.90 -0.22
N ASP A 193 -9.51 -3.85 -0.06
CA ASP A 193 -10.47 -3.74 1.04
C ASP A 193 -11.69 -4.67 0.89
N ALA A 194 -11.99 -5.15 -0.33
CA ALA A 194 -13.03 -6.14 -0.59
C ALA A 194 -12.51 -7.60 -0.54
N ASN A 195 -11.25 -7.82 -0.16
CA ASN A 195 -10.73 -9.17 0.07
C ASN A 195 -11.36 -9.76 1.34
N LEU A 196 -12.00 -10.93 1.18
CA LEU A 196 -12.65 -11.70 2.24
C LEU A 196 -12.05 -13.10 2.35
N GLN A 197 -10.87 -13.30 1.82
CA GLN A 197 -10.19 -14.58 1.71
C GLN A 197 -9.59 -15.00 3.05
N TYR A 198 -10.38 -15.70 3.83
CA TYR A 198 -10.02 -16.28 5.12
C TYR A 198 -10.81 -17.59 5.34
N MET A 199 -10.16 -18.61 5.86
CA MET A 199 -10.77 -19.92 6.12
C MET A 199 -11.09 -20.09 7.61
N PRO A 200 -12.38 -19.98 7.99
CA PRO A 200 -12.79 -20.13 9.38
C PRO A 200 -12.42 -21.51 9.95
N ASN A 201 -12.07 -21.54 11.23
CA ASN A 201 -11.72 -22.75 11.98
C ASN A 201 -10.55 -23.57 11.38
N SER A 202 -9.80 -23.01 10.43
CA SER A 202 -8.58 -23.62 9.97
C SER A 202 -7.39 -23.18 10.81
N THR A 203 -6.59 -24.14 11.25
CA THR A 203 -5.27 -23.92 11.87
C THR A 203 -4.16 -24.08 10.86
N SER A 204 -4.49 -24.34 9.60
CA SER A 204 -3.52 -24.67 8.58
C SER A 204 -2.73 -23.45 8.09
N ALA A 205 -1.63 -23.73 7.42
CA ALA A 205 -0.78 -22.72 6.80
C ALA A 205 -1.49 -21.91 5.69
N VAL A 206 -2.69 -22.35 5.25
CA VAL A 206 -3.45 -21.61 4.22
C VAL A 206 -3.82 -20.20 4.69
N ASN A 207 -4.14 -20.01 5.96
CA ASN A 207 -4.43 -18.67 6.50
C ASN A 207 -3.18 -17.79 6.63
N ALA A 208 -1.97 -18.34 6.56
CA ALA A 208 -0.75 -17.56 6.52
C ALA A 208 -0.62 -16.75 5.21
N THR A 209 -1.34 -17.15 4.16
CA THR A 209 -1.39 -16.45 2.86
C THR A 209 -2.49 -15.40 2.80
N SER A 210 -3.40 -15.36 3.78
CA SER A 210 -4.53 -14.41 3.83
C SER A 210 -4.06 -12.98 4.04
N THR A 211 -4.60 -12.07 3.23
CA THR A 211 -4.40 -10.62 3.33
C THR A 211 -5.68 -9.87 3.70
N MET A 212 -6.73 -10.59 4.14
CA MET A 212 -7.99 -10.00 4.57
C MET A 212 -7.73 -8.98 5.69
N SER A 213 -8.11 -7.73 5.47
CA SER A 213 -7.89 -6.58 6.38
C SER A 213 -6.42 -6.31 6.76
N LYS A 214 -5.44 -6.81 5.96
CA LYS A 214 -4.00 -6.66 6.23
C LYS A 214 -3.25 -5.80 5.21
N GLY A 215 -3.91 -5.41 4.12
CA GLY A 215 -3.31 -4.63 3.05
C GLY A 215 -2.68 -5.48 1.93
N MET A 216 -1.69 -4.94 1.22
CA MET A 216 -1.16 -5.54 0.00
C MET A 216 -0.06 -6.57 0.27
N ASP A 217 -0.14 -7.71 -0.38
CA ASP A 217 0.94 -8.71 -0.39
C ASP A 217 2.04 -8.31 -1.39
N MET A 218 3.21 -7.96 -0.88
CA MET A 218 4.35 -7.56 -1.70
C MET A 218 4.89 -8.68 -2.61
N ARG A 219 4.56 -9.95 -2.36
CA ARG A 219 4.92 -11.07 -3.24
C ARG A 219 4.33 -10.93 -4.62
N THR A 220 3.15 -10.28 -4.74
CA THR A 220 2.42 -10.12 -6.01
C THR A 220 3.02 -9.05 -6.92
N ILE A 221 3.96 -8.24 -6.43
CA ILE A 221 4.57 -7.13 -7.18
C ILE A 221 5.88 -7.58 -7.81
N SER A 222 5.95 -7.55 -9.15
CA SER A 222 7.22 -7.73 -9.89
C SER A 222 8.02 -6.43 -9.89
N THR A 223 9.35 -6.54 -9.67
CA THR A 223 10.27 -5.40 -9.64
C THR A 223 10.94 -5.11 -10.99
N ASP A 224 10.80 -5.98 -11.98
CA ASP A 224 11.54 -5.90 -13.24
C ASP A 224 11.07 -4.80 -14.19
N ASN A 225 9.79 -4.44 -14.12
CA ASN A 225 9.18 -3.36 -14.91
C ASN A 225 9.18 -1.99 -14.20
N ILE A 226 9.72 -1.93 -12.97
CA ILE A 226 9.74 -0.71 -12.18
C ILE A 226 10.94 0.17 -12.59
N GLU A 227 10.69 1.47 -12.75
CA GLU A 227 11.71 2.50 -12.97
C GLU A 227 12.13 3.17 -11.66
N LYS A 228 11.13 3.48 -10.81
CA LYS A 228 11.34 4.19 -9.57
C LYS A 228 10.30 3.79 -8.53
N VAL A 229 10.74 3.65 -7.29
CA VAL A 229 9.87 3.51 -6.12
C VAL A 229 10.15 4.67 -5.16
N GLU A 230 9.11 5.32 -4.69
CA GLU A 230 9.18 6.29 -3.60
C GLU A 230 8.40 5.74 -2.41
N ILE A 231 9.08 5.54 -1.29
CA ILE A 231 8.50 5.05 -0.04
C ILE A 231 8.39 6.23 0.91
N ILE A 232 7.18 6.78 1.04
CA ILE A 232 6.88 7.93 1.88
C ILE A 232 6.61 7.41 3.30
N ARG A 233 7.52 7.71 4.21
CA ARG A 233 7.46 7.33 5.62
C ARG A 233 6.82 8.41 6.47
N GLY A 234 7.06 9.67 6.12
CA GLY A 234 6.51 10.85 6.77
C GLY A 234 5.07 11.15 6.38
N ILE A 235 4.81 12.39 6.03
CA ILE A 235 3.48 12.89 5.68
C ILE A 235 3.35 12.94 4.15
N PRO A 236 2.50 12.09 3.52
CA PRO A 236 2.28 12.13 2.09
C PRO A 236 1.37 13.30 1.69
N SER A 237 1.41 13.73 0.42
CA SER A 237 0.47 14.70 -0.14
C SER A 237 -0.99 14.27 0.07
N VAL A 238 -1.91 15.23 0.22
CA VAL A 238 -3.36 14.97 0.36
C VAL A 238 -3.98 14.27 -0.86
N ALA A 239 -3.27 14.22 -2.00
CA ALA A 239 -3.68 13.42 -3.16
C ALA A 239 -3.74 11.92 -2.86
N TYR A 240 -3.04 11.46 -1.82
CA TYR A 240 -3.01 10.05 -1.40
C TYR A 240 -3.93 9.83 -0.20
N GLY A 241 -4.88 8.90 -0.35
CA GLY A 241 -5.83 8.48 0.70
C GLY A 241 -5.51 7.10 1.28
N ASN A 242 -6.10 6.79 2.44
CA ASN A 242 -5.91 5.51 3.14
C ASN A 242 -4.45 5.17 3.46
N VAL A 243 -3.62 6.18 3.74
CA VAL A 243 -2.15 6.09 3.90
C VAL A 243 -1.71 6.43 5.33
N ALA A 244 -2.49 6.01 6.33
CA ALA A 244 -2.25 6.34 7.74
C ALA A 244 -0.83 6.01 8.23
N ASN A 245 -0.20 4.94 7.72
CA ASN A 245 1.15 4.53 8.09
C ASN A 245 2.22 4.84 7.03
N GLY A 246 1.83 5.40 5.87
CA GLY A 246 2.73 5.77 4.79
C GLY A 246 2.23 5.39 3.41
N ALA A 247 3.03 5.66 2.39
CA ALA A 247 2.66 5.36 1.01
C ALA A 247 3.84 4.82 0.20
N VAL A 248 3.55 3.91 -0.71
CA VAL A 248 4.49 3.37 -1.70
C VAL A 248 4.03 3.79 -3.07
N ILE A 249 4.84 4.60 -3.73
CA ILE A 249 4.56 5.14 -5.07
C ILE A 249 5.48 4.47 -6.07
N ILE A 250 4.92 3.65 -6.93
CA ILE A 250 5.63 2.88 -7.94
C ILE A 250 5.44 3.55 -9.30
N GLN A 251 6.53 3.86 -9.97
CA GLN A 251 6.55 4.33 -11.35
C GLN A 251 7.19 3.26 -12.22
N ARG A 252 6.48 2.82 -13.26
CA ARG A 252 6.96 1.80 -14.19
C ARG A 252 7.65 2.43 -15.39
N LYS A 253 8.43 1.63 -16.12
CA LYS A 253 9.08 2.03 -17.37
C LYS A 253 8.03 2.44 -18.41
N MET A 254 8.18 3.64 -18.97
CA MET A 254 7.27 4.20 -19.98
C MET A 254 7.99 4.62 -21.26
N ASN A 255 9.32 4.64 -21.27
CA ASN A 255 10.12 5.02 -22.42
C ASN A 255 10.59 3.79 -23.19
N GLU A 256 11.06 4.02 -24.42
CA GLU A 256 11.79 3.01 -25.17
C GLU A 256 12.92 2.42 -24.32
N SER A 257 13.04 1.09 -24.37
CA SER A 257 14.10 0.37 -23.68
C SER A 257 14.54 -0.85 -24.48
N PRO A 258 15.83 -1.20 -24.45
CA PRO A 258 16.32 -2.40 -25.12
C PRO A 258 15.67 -3.65 -24.54
N LEU A 259 15.70 -4.75 -25.31
CA LEU A 259 15.32 -6.05 -24.80
C LEU A 259 16.18 -6.37 -23.57
N SER A 260 15.51 -6.64 -22.46
CA SER A 260 16.17 -7.07 -21.22
C SER A 260 15.63 -8.44 -20.81
N ALA A 261 16.53 -9.36 -20.57
CA ALA A 261 16.19 -10.66 -19.99
C ALA A 261 17.00 -10.83 -18.70
N ARG A 262 16.36 -11.33 -17.65
CA ARG A 262 17.01 -11.63 -16.37
C ARG A 262 16.66 -13.03 -15.93
N PHE A 263 17.68 -13.77 -15.55
CA PHE A 263 17.57 -15.01 -14.80
C PHE A 263 18.24 -14.85 -13.46
N LYS A 264 17.59 -15.24 -12.39
CA LYS A 264 18.14 -15.31 -11.05
C LYS A 264 17.80 -16.65 -10.43
N ALA A 265 18.78 -17.27 -9.80
CA ALA A 265 18.56 -18.43 -8.95
C ALA A 265 19.26 -18.18 -7.62
N ASP A 266 18.52 -18.34 -6.53
CA ASP A 266 19.05 -18.30 -5.17
C ASP A 266 18.69 -19.59 -4.43
N LYS A 267 18.97 -19.64 -3.11
CA LYS A 267 18.74 -20.82 -2.27
C LYS A 267 17.30 -21.36 -2.34
N THR A 268 16.31 -20.48 -2.47
CA THR A 268 14.89 -20.83 -2.33
C THR A 268 14.06 -20.46 -3.55
N SER A 269 14.59 -19.68 -4.49
CA SER A 269 13.80 -19.16 -5.60
C SER A 269 14.53 -19.19 -6.93
N LYS A 270 13.74 -19.28 -8.01
CA LYS A 270 14.16 -19.13 -9.40
C LYS A 270 13.26 -18.08 -10.04
N LEU A 271 13.87 -17.07 -10.65
CA LEU A 271 13.16 -15.98 -11.31
C LEU A 271 13.63 -15.87 -12.75
N PHE A 272 12.67 -15.73 -13.65
CA PHE A 272 12.90 -15.39 -15.05
C PHE A 272 12.04 -14.16 -15.40
N SER A 273 12.65 -13.19 -16.06
CA SER A 273 11.92 -12.03 -16.57
C SER A 273 12.42 -11.60 -17.92
N VAL A 274 11.53 -11.11 -18.76
CA VAL A 274 11.82 -10.51 -20.06
C VAL A 274 10.97 -9.27 -20.24
N GLY A 275 11.54 -8.21 -20.82
CA GLY A 275 10.82 -6.99 -21.08
C GLY A 275 11.47 -6.16 -22.17
N LYS A 276 10.64 -5.40 -22.91
CA LYS A 276 11.08 -4.49 -23.98
C LYS A 276 10.16 -3.28 -24.08
N GLY A 277 10.76 -2.10 -24.30
CA GLY A 277 10.03 -0.89 -24.71
C GLY A 277 10.24 -0.65 -26.21
N ILE A 278 9.18 -0.68 -26.99
CA ILE A 278 9.20 -0.57 -28.45
C ILE A 278 8.62 0.77 -28.85
N ARG A 279 9.37 1.55 -29.61
CA ARG A 279 8.87 2.75 -30.28
C ARG A 279 8.02 2.31 -31.47
N LEU A 280 6.78 2.79 -31.55
CA LEU A 280 5.84 2.40 -32.61
C LEU A 280 5.84 3.36 -33.81
N ASP A 281 6.36 4.57 -33.62
CA ASP A 281 6.47 5.60 -34.65
C ASP A 281 7.89 6.20 -34.71
N GLY A 282 8.27 6.77 -35.86
CA GLY A 282 9.61 7.37 -36.04
C GLY A 282 9.89 8.55 -35.11
N ASN A 283 8.86 9.21 -34.59
CA ASN A 283 8.97 10.38 -33.72
C ASN A 283 8.96 10.05 -32.23
N GLY A 284 8.80 8.79 -31.86
CA GLY A 284 8.73 8.36 -30.45
C GLY A 284 7.51 8.88 -29.69
N ARG A 285 6.43 9.22 -30.41
CA ARG A 285 5.16 9.66 -29.82
C ARG A 285 4.44 8.52 -29.12
N TYR A 286 4.59 7.31 -29.66
CA TYR A 286 3.94 6.09 -29.15
C TYR A 286 5.00 5.06 -28.76
N VAL A 287 4.93 4.60 -27.51
CA VAL A 287 5.84 3.59 -26.97
C VAL A 287 5.02 2.48 -26.33
N LEU A 288 5.27 1.25 -26.78
CA LEU A 288 4.71 0.05 -26.18
C LEU A 288 5.75 -0.63 -25.29
N ASN A 289 5.48 -0.74 -24.02
CA ASN A 289 6.28 -1.52 -23.06
C ASN A 289 5.55 -2.84 -22.76
N ALA A 290 6.23 -3.96 -22.93
CA ALA A 290 5.73 -5.28 -22.59
C ALA A 290 6.73 -6.01 -21.69
N ASP A 291 6.23 -6.62 -20.62
CA ASP A 291 7.03 -7.34 -19.63
C ASP A 291 6.34 -8.63 -19.22
N LEU A 292 7.13 -9.68 -19.06
CA LEU A 292 6.73 -10.98 -18.53
C LEU A 292 7.70 -11.36 -17.41
N ASN A 293 7.17 -11.83 -16.27
CA ASN A 293 7.98 -12.29 -15.14
C ASN A 293 7.39 -13.59 -14.59
N TYR A 294 8.23 -14.55 -14.33
CA TYR A 294 7.91 -15.82 -13.68
C TYR A 294 8.84 -16.03 -12.48
N LEU A 295 8.28 -16.37 -11.34
CA LEU A 295 9.00 -16.71 -10.11
C LEU A 295 8.45 -18.02 -9.57
N GLU A 296 9.33 -18.98 -9.31
CA GLU A 296 9.06 -20.18 -8.51
C GLU A 296 9.88 -20.10 -7.23
N SER A 297 9.26 -20.34 -6.08
CA SER A 297 9.94 -20.37 -4.79
C SER A 297 9.49 -21.55 -3.96
N LYS A 298 10.46 -22.16 -3.23
CA LYS A 298 10.24 -23.21 -2.24
C LYS A 298 10.90 -22.80 -0.95
N ILE A 299 10.17 -22.86 0.16
CA ILE A 299 10.73 -22.54 1.50
C ILE A 299 11.90 -23.46 1.81
N ASP A 300 11.73 -24.76 1.55
CA ASP A 300 12.80 -25.76 1.57
C ASP A 300 12.88 -26.39 0.18
N PRO A 301 13.99 -26.20 -0.56
CA PRO A 301 14.14 -26.77 -1.91
C PRO A 301 14.02 -28.30 -1.95
N ARG A 302 14.26 -28.99 -0.83
CA ARG A 302 14.11 -30.44 -0.69
C ARG A 302 12.66 -30.87 -0.57
N ASN A 303 11.78 -29.96 -0.11
CA ASN A 303 10.36 -30.22 0.04
C ASN A 303 9.64 -29.96 -1.29
N SER A 304 9.16 -31.01 -1.94
CA SER A 304 8.40 -30.93 -3.20
C SER A 304 6.92 -30.58 -2.98
N VAL A 305 6.46 -30.59 -1.72
CA VAL A 305 5.05 -30.46 -1.37
C VAL A 305 4.63 -29.00 -1.35
N LYS A 306 5.43 -28.10 -0.73
CA LYS A 306 5.09 -26.67 -0.56
C LYS A 306 5.79 -25.83 -1.62
N ASN A 307 5.01 -25.11 -2.43
CA ASN A 307 5.49 -24.24 -3.48
C ASN A 307 4.77 -22.91 -3.46
N TYR A 308 5.47 -21.88 -3.93
CA TYR A 308 4.90 -20.60 -4.33
C TYR A 308 5.31 -20.31 -5.77
N THR A 309 4.35 -19.91 -6.60
CA THR A 309 4.62 -19.50 -7.98
C THR A 309 3.94 -18.17 -8.26
N ARG A 310 4.65 -17.27 -8.94
CA ARG A 310 4.10 -15.99 -9.43
C ARG A 310 4.34 -15.87 -10.92
N LEU A 311 3.27 -15.46 -11.64
CA LEU A 311 3.34 -15.06 -13.04
C LEU A 311 2.80 -13.64 -13.17
N THR A 312 3.56 -12.73 -13.76
CA THR A 312 3.07 -11.39 -14.10
C THR A 312 3.31 -11.09 -15.57
N ALA A 313 2.30 -10.54 -16.22
CA ALA A 313 2.39 -10.03 -17.58
C ALA A 313 1.82 -8.61 -17.63
N SER A 314 2.52 -7.68 -18.28
CA SER A 314 2.13 -6.30 -18.37
C SER A 314 2.36 -5.76 -19.77
N ALA A 315 1.38 -5.04 -20.30
CA ALA A 315 1.48 -4.28 -21.54
C ALA A 315 1.03 -2.85 -21.27
N ARG A 316 1.87 -1.86 -21.65
CA ARG A 316 1.63 -0.44 -21.42
C ARG A 316 1.88 0.31 -22.72
N LEU A 317 0.87 1.04 -23.17
CA LEU A 317 0.95 1.91 -24.34
C LEU A 317 0.91 3.37 -23.89
N ASP A 318 1.98 4.09 -24.18
CA ASP A 318 2.14 5.50 -23.91
C ASP A 318 2.02 6.32 -25.17
N GLY A 319 1.28 7.44 -25.10
CA GLY A 319 1.14 8.38 -26.20
C GLY A 319 1.37 9.81 -25.73
N LYS A 320 2.15 10.56 -26.53
CA LYS A 320 2.47 11.97 -26.27
C LYS A 320 2.31 12.74 -27.56
N TRP A 321 1.62 13.89 -27.50
CA TRP A 321 1.59 14.83 -28.61
C TRP A 321 1.43 16.27 -28.14
N LEU A 322 1.80 17.19 -29.00
CA LEU A 322 1.63 18.61 -28.81
C LEU A 322 0.44 19.10 -29.65
N TRP A 323 -0.53 19.77 -29.03
CA TRP A 323 -1.67 20.38 -29.66
C TRP A 323 -1.85 21.82 -29.18
N ASN A 324 -1.63 22.78 -30.07
CA ASN A 324 -1.72 24.22 -29.75
C ASN A 324 -0.99 24.58 -28.45
N GLU A 325 0.31 24.30 -28.37
CA GLU A 325 1.20 24.51 -27.21
C GLU A 325 0.83 23.71 -25.94
N ARG A 326 -0.16 22.82 -26.03
CA ARG A 326 -0.60 21.96 -24.93
C ARG A 326 0.01 20.59 -25.07
N ASN A 327 0.72 20.15 -24.03
CA ASN A 327 1.29 18.80 -24.00
C ASN A 327 0.23 17.81 -23.50
N ILE A 328 -0.22 16.93 -24.40
CA ILE A 328 -1.14 15.86 -24.07
C ILE A 328 -0.34 14.57 -23.87
N HIS A 329 -0.59 13.92 -22.78
CA HIS A 329 -0.03 12.61 -22.45
C HIS A 329 -1.14 11.66 -22.01
N TRP A 330 -1.15 10.47 -22.59
CA TRP A 330 -2.05 9.41 -22.20
C TRP A 330 -1.30 8.08 -22.09
N ASN A 331 -1.79 7.21 -21.22
CA ASN A 331 -1.27 5.87 -21.00
C ASN A 331 -2.44 4.91 -20.84
N ILE A 332 -2.35 3.75 -21.47
CA ILE A 332 -3.26 2.62 -21.25
C ILE A 332 -2.41 1.43 -20.86
N SER A 333 -2.77 0.75 -19.80
CA SER A 333 -2.09 -0.45 -19.34
C SER A 333 -3.06 -1.61 -19.12
N SER A 334 -2.57 -2.83 -19.40
CA SER A 334 -3.21 -4.08 -19.06
C SER A 334 -2.21 -4.94 -18.30
N ASP A 335 -2.57 -5.32 -17.08
CA ASP A 335 -1.70 -6.00 -16.15
C ASP A 335 -2.38 -7.29 -15.66
N TYR A 336 -1.71 -8.41 -15.80
CA TYR A 336 -2.10 -9.68 -15.21
C TYR A 336 -1.10 -10.07 -14.12
N THR A 337 -1.62 -10.53 -12.99
CA THR A 337 -0.83 -11.12 -11.90
C THR A 337 -1.50 -12.39 -11.43
N GLY A 338 -0.79 -13.51 -11.51
CA GLY A 338 -1.15 -14.77 -10.88
C GLY A 338 -0.18 -15.13 -9.79
N SER A 339 -0.68 -15.55 -8.63
CA SER A 339 0.11 -15.98 -7.46
C SER A 339 -0.53 -17.24 -6.89
N PHE A 340 0.26 -18.30 -6.74
CA PHE A 340 -0.22 -19.63 -6.39
C PHE A 340 0.61 -20.17 -5.24
N ASP A 341 -0.04 -20.34 -4.09
CA ASP A 341 0.51 -21.04 -2.94
C ASP A 341 -0.14 -22.41 -2.84
N ASP A 342 0.63 -23.47 -2.81
CA ASP A 342 0.10 -24.80 -2.61
C ASP A 342 0.93 -25.67 -1.64
N ALA A 343 0.23 -26.50 -0.89
CA ALA A 343 0.80 -27.69 -0.27
C ALA A 343 0.06 -28.89 -0.83
N LYS A 344 0.73 -29.63 -1.71
CA LYS A 344 0.22 -30.85 -2.34
C LYS A 344 0.11 -31.96 -1.33
N ARG A 345 -0.66 -32.99 -1.67
CA ARG A 345 -0.70 -34.23 -0.90
C ARG A 345 0.71 -34.80 -0.73
N ASP A 346 1.07 -35.08 0.48
CA ASP A 346 2.30 -35.77 0.80
C ASP A 346 2.05 -37.26 0.82
N LYS A 347 2.63 -37.98 -0.13
CA LYS A 347 2.46 -39.45 -0.26
C LYS A 347 3.08 -40.26 0.86
N ASP A 348 4.03 -39.65 1.56
CA ASP A 348 4.77 -40.27 2.65
C ASP A 348 4.19 -39.90 4.03
N ALA A 349 3.23 -38.99 4.08
CA ALA A 349 2.56 -38.63 5.32
C ALA A 349 1.61 -39.72 5.82
N THR A 350 1.44 -39.80 7.13
CA THR A 350 0.47 -40.71 7.78
C THR A 350 -0.97 -40.35 7.33
N VAL A 351 -1.27 -39.07 7.19
CA VAL A 351 -2.54 -38.54 6.66
C VAL A 351 -2.31 -38.05 5.23
N LYS A 352 -2.62 -38.88 4.25
CA LYS A 352 -2.31 -38.66 2.84
C LYS A 352 -3.22 -37.66 2.14
N GLU A 353 -4.37 -37.36 2.72
CA GLU A 353 -5.41 -36.53 2.08
C GLU A 353 -5.24 -35.05 2.34
N ASP A 354 -4.50 -34.66 3.38
CA ASP A 354 -4.37 -33.27 3.78
C ASP A 354 -3.59 -32.48 2.73
N SER A 355 -4.20 -31.41 2.30
CA SER A 355 -3.59 -30.49 1.31
C SER A 355 -4.28 -29.13 1.37
N TYR A 356 -3.56 -28.09 0.95
CA TYR A 356 -4.17 -26.79 0.74
C TYR A 356 -3.69 -26.13 -0.56
N LYS A 357 -4.49 -25.20 -1.05
CA LYS A 357 -4.19 -24.36 -2.19
C LYS A 357 -4.73 -22.97 -1.96
N SER A 358 -3.93 -21.95 -2.31
CA SER A 358 -4.35 -20.55 -2.30
C SER A 358 -3.94 -19.91 -3.62
N ASP A 359 -4.93 -19.60 -4.44
CA ASP A 359 -4.74 -19.00 -5.77
C ASP A 359 -5.22 -17.56 -5.73
N PHE A 360 -4.39 -16.65 -6.25
CA PHE A 360 -4.73 -15.26 -6.52
C PHE A 360 -4.48 -14.98 -8.00
N ASN A 361 -5.48 -14.48 -8.69
CA ASN A 361 -5.38 -14.01 -10.06
C ASN A 361 -6.00 -12.61 -10.14
N SER A 362 -5.35 -11.71 -10.85
CA SER A 362 -5.82 -10.33 -11.04
C SER A 362 -5.59 -9.90 -12.47
N LEU A 363 -6.63 -9.39 -13.10
CA LEU A 363 -6.54 -8.67 -14.37
C LEU A 363 -6.94 -7.22 -14.12
N LYS A 364 -6.03 -6.29 -14.41
CA LYS A 364 -6.25 -4.86 -14.26
C LYS A 364 -6.07 -4.16 -15.59
N ILE A 365 -7.06 -3.34 -15.96
CA ILE A 365 -6.98 -2.40 -17.08
C ILE A 365 -7.03 -1.00 -16.50
N ALA A 366 -6.09 -0.14 -16.90
CA ALA A 366 -6.02 1.23 -16.41
C ALA A 366 -5.76 2.20 -17.56
N GLY A 367 -6.42 3.36 -17.48
CA GLY A 367 -6.23 4.47 -18.40
C GLY A 367 -5.91 5.74 -17.65
N LYS A 368 -5.00 6.52 -18.19
CA LYS A 368 -4.63 7.84 -17.67
C LYS A 368 -4.50 8.80 -18.82
N TRP A 369 -5.04 9.99 -18.63
CA TRP A 369 -4.93 11.10 -19.57
C TRP A 369 -4.56 12.37 -18.81
N SER A 370 -3.69 13.19 -19.38
CA SER A 370 -3.38 14.50 -18.82
C SER A 370 -3.04 15.49 -19.93
N MET A 371 -3.41 16.76 -19.70
CA MET A 371 -3.09 17.87 -20.55
C MET A 371 -2.38 18.93 -19.72
N LYS A 372 -1.19 19.32 -20.12
CA LYS A 372 -0.44 20.44 -19.56
C LYS A 372 -0.62 21.66 -20.44
N PHE A 373 -0.89 22.77 -19.79
CA PHE A 373 -1.13 24.05 -20.44
C PHE A 373 0.12 24.92 -20.38
N PRO A 374 0.23 25.91 -21.31
CA PRO A 374 1.32 26.89 -21.32
C PRO A 374 1.43 27.65 -19.99
N ALA A 375 2.65 28.10 -19.70
CA ALA A 375 2.97 28.74 -18.41
C ALA A 375 2.27 30.10 -18.16
N HIS A 376 1.72 30.76 -19.18
CA HIS A 376 0.97 32.02 -19.02
C HIS A 376 -0.46 31.81 -18.53
N LEU A 377 -1.01 30.58 -18.62
CA LEU A 377 -2.34 30.27 -18.13
C LEU A 377 -2.30 29.94 -16.63
N TRP A 378 -3.34 30.26 -15.91
CA TRP A 378 -3.46 29.90 -14.49
C TRP A 378 -3.75 28.40 -14.25
N ILE A 379 -4.38 27.72 -15.22
CA ILE A 379 -4.50 26.26 -15.24
C ILE A 379 -3.21 25.69 -15.82
N ARG A 380 -2.51 24.89 -15.05
CA ARG A 380 -1.22 24.27 -15.46
C ARG A 380 -1.38 22.84 -15.95
N GLU A 381 -2.27 22.09 -15.36
CA GLU A 381 -2.49 20.70 -15.74
C GLU A 381 -3.94 20.30 -15.39
N VAL A 382 -4.55 19.51 -16.25
CA VAL A 382 -5.77 18.74 -15.98
C VAL A 382 -5.47 17.29 -16.30
N GLY A 383 -5.94 16.36 -15.45
CA GLY A 383 -5.73 14.95 -15.66
C GLY A 383 -6.89 14.11 -15.14
N VAL A 384 -7.11 12.98 -15.79
CA VAL A 384 -8.10 11.96 -15.41
C VAL A 384 -7.37 10.61 -15.39
N ALA A 385 -7.69 9.78 -14.41
CA ALA A 385 -7.24 8.40 -14.37
C ALA A 385 -8.38 7.49 -13.95
N THR A 386 -8.46 6.32 -14.59
CA THR A 386 -9.45 5.29 -14.28
C THR A 386 -8.80 3.91 -14.33
N SER A 387 -9.34 3.00 -13.53
CA SER A 387 -8.94 1.60 -13.62
C SER A 387 -10.07 0.67 -13.21
N VAL A 388 -10.08 -0.51 -13.82
CA VAL A 388 -10.92 -1.64 -13.44
C VAL A 388 -9.99 -2.81 -13.16
N SER A 389 -10.14 -3.43 -12.00
CA SER A 389 -9.40 -4.64 -11.61
C SER A 389 -10.39 -5.70 -11.16
N GLN A 390 -10.43 -6.81 -11.87
CA GLN A 390 -11.13 -8.01 -11.46
C GLN A 390 -10.12 -8.98 -10.87
N GLN A 391 -10.41 -9.47 -9.68
CA GLN A 391 -9.60 -10.50 -9.02
C GLN A 391 -10.40 -11.79 -8.92
N TRP A 392 -9.71 -12.91 -8.89
CA TRP A 392 -10.21 -14.24 -8.63
C TRP A 392 -9.31 -14.87 -7.58
N GLU A 393 -9.84 -15.01 -6.39
CA GLU A 393 -9.13 -15.49 -5.22
C GLU A 393 -9.79 -16.76 -4.72
N LYS A 394 -9.02 -17.84 -4.65
CA LYS A 394 -9.55 -19.14 -4.25
C LYS A 394 -8.64 -19.79 -3.23
N MET A 395 -9.17 -20.02 -2.03
CA MET A 395 -8.53 -20.90 -1.05
C MET A 395 -9.27 -22.23 -1.00
N ARG A 396 -8.52 -23.31 -0.91
CA ARG A 396 -9.06 -24.65 -0.71
C ARG A 396 -8.27 -25.37 0.37
N GLU A 397 -8.94 -25.98 1.31
CA GLU A 397 -8.37 -26.91 2.26
C GLU A 397 -9.10 -28.23 2.16
N ILE A 398 -8.32 -29.31 2.08
CA ILE A 398 -8.80 -30.69 2.18
C ILE A 398 -8.16 -31.26 3.43
N LYS A 399 -8.97 -31.86 4.32
CA LYS A 399 -8.53 -32.38 5.60
C LYS A 399 -9.19 -33.71 5.90
N SER A 400 -8.40 -34.68 6.34
CA SER A 400 -8.91 -35.91 6.93
C SER A 400 -9.31 -35.65 8.37
N VAL A 401 -10.56 -35.92 8.68
CA VAL A 401 -11.11 -35.81 10.04
C VAL A 401 -11.38 -37.20 10.60
N SER A 402 -10.78 -37.48 11.74
CA SER A 402 -11.00 -38.72 12.47
C SER A 402 -11.49 -38.40 13.87
N LEU A 403 -12.69 -38.86 14.20
CA LEU A 403 -13.35 -38.62 15.47
C LEU A 403 -13.18 -39.85 16.36
N ASN A 404 -12.89 -39.64 17.63
CA ASN A 404 -12.74 -40.69 18.63
C ASN A 404 -14.02 -40.91 19.48
N ARG A 405 -15.06 -40.12 19.20
CA ARG A 405 -16.36 -40.15 19.87
C ARG A 405 -17.47 -39.75 18.89
N PRO A 406 -18.76 -40.15 19.16
CA PRO A 406 -19.85 -39.57 18.41
C PRO A 406 -19.88 -38.04 18.54
N ALA A 407 -19.74 -37.31 17.45
CA ALA A 407 -19.88 -35.88 17.38
C ALA A 407 -21.08 -35.52 16.49
N ALA A 408 -21.71 -34.41 16.75
CA ALA A 408 -22.85 -33.95 16.00
C ALA A 408 -22.72 -32.48 15.65
N ILE A 409 -23.37 -32.08 14.57
CA ILE A 409 -23.38 -30.71 14.10
C ILE A 409 -24.80 -30.26 13.75
N ALA A 410 -25.07 -29.00 13.98
CA ALA A 410 -26.26 -28.32 13.49
C ALA A 410 -26.02 -27.78 12.06
N THR A 411 -27.03 -27.88 11.21
CA THR A 411 -26.99 -27.38 9.83
C THR A 411 -27.84 -26.13 9.62
N GLN A 412 -28.56 -25.71 10.64
CA GLN A 412 -29.51 -24.62 10.59
C GLN A 412 -28.81 -23.26 10.50
N THR A 413 -29.47 -22.30 9.84
CA THR A 413 -28.99 -20.94 9.63
C THR A 413 -29.77 -19.87 10.40
N GLU A 414 -30.77 -20.30 11.19
CA GLU A 414 -31.60 -19.40 12.01
C GLU A 414 -31.56 -19.82 13.49
N THR A 415 -31.89 -18.89 14.36
CA THR A 415 -32.01 -19.16 15.80
C THR A 415 -33.23 -20.03 16.09
N GLY A 416 -33.02 -21.12 16.84
CA GLY A 416 -34.11 -22.02 17.22
C GLY A 416 -33.62 -23.39 17.72
N GLU A 417 -34.58 -24.23 18.12
CA GLU A 417 -34.35 -25.62 18.50
C GLU A 417 -34.54 -26.53 17.29
N PHE A 418 -33.52 -27.27 16.90
CA PHE A 418 -33.53 -28.11 15.69
C PHE A 418 -32.83 -29.46 15.98
N ASP A 419 -33.24 -30.47 15.24
CA ASP A 419 -32.48 -31.70 15.23
C ASP A 419 -31.20 -31.54 14.43
N GLY A 420 -30.09 -31.96 15.00
CA GLY A 420 -28.78 -32.02 14.38
C GLY A 420 -28.54 -33.34 13.66
N ILE A 421 -27.34 -33.52 13.15
CA ILE A 421 -26.90 -34.77 12.51
C ILE A 421 -25.63 -35.27 13.19
N TYR A 422 -25.47 -36.59 13.28
CA TYR A 422 -24.23 -37.21 13.71
C TYR A 422 -23.23 -37.25 12.58
N LEU A 423 -22.00 -36.83 12.85
CA LEU A 423 -20.90 -36.89 11.89
C LEU A 423 -20.40 -38.34 11.75
N PRO A 424 -19.93 -38.73 10.54
CA PRO A 424 -19.18 -39.97 10.36
C PRO A 424 -17.89 -39.95 11.22
N TYR A 425 -17.47 -41.10 11.71
CA TYR A 425 -16.23 -41.18 12.49
C TYR A 425 -14.99 -40.80 11.71
N ASN A 426 -14.95 -41.18 10.42
CA ASN A 426 -13.85 -40.85 9.52
C ASN A 426 -14.45 -40.29 8.23
N TYR A 427 -13.98 -39.13 7.83
CA TYR A 427 -14.38 -38.52 6.57
C TYR A 427 -13.29 -37.55 6.04
N VAL A 428 -13.35 -37.27 4.77
CA VAL A 428 -12.54 -36.22 4.15
C VAL A 428 -13.42 -34.97 4.03
N ALA A 429 -12.98 -33.91 4.65
CA ALA A 429 -13.62 -32.60 4.59
C ALA A 429 -12.97 -31.77 3.50
N GLN A 430 -13.76 -30.96 2.82
CA GLN A 430 -13.27 -29.93 1.90
C GLN A 430 -13.98 -28.63 2.17
N MET A 431 -13.22 -27.54 2.26
CA MET A 431 -13.72 -26.18 2.36
C MET A 431 -13.06 -25.32 1.30
N ASP A 432 -13.88 -24.64 0.51
CA ASP A 432 -13.45 -23.66 -0.50
C ASP A 432 -13.88 -22.25 -0.05
N ILE A 433 -13.00 -21.28 -0.24
CA ILE A 433 -13.30 -19.85 -0.18
C ILE A 433 -13.16 -19.32 -1.60
N ASP A 434 -14.27 -18.93 -2.23
CA ASP A 434 -14.30 -18.37 -3.59
C ASP A 434 -14.56 -16.87 -3.53
N GLY A 435 -13.50 -16.08 -3.69
CA GLY A 435 -13.55 -14.62 -3.75
C GLY A 435 -13.40 -14.10 -5.17
N LYS A 436 -14.19 -13.07 -5.51
CA LYS A 436 -14.12 -12.36 -6.82
C LYS A 436 -14.21 -10.85 -6.62
N PRO A 437 -13.21 -10.23 -5.94
CA PRO A 437 -13.20 -8.79 -5.76
C PRO A 437 -13.15 -8.04 -7.08
N LEU A 438 -14.05 -7.08 -7.24
CA LEU A 438 -14.07 -6.10 -8.32
C LEU A 438 -13.76 -4.73 -7.74
N TYR A 439 -12.76 -4.05 -8.29
CA TYR A 439 -12.37 -2.70 -7.94
C TYR A 439 -12.44 -1.79 -9.15
N VAL A 440 -13.15 -0.67 -9.02
CA VAL A 440 -13.17 0.40 -10.02
C VAL A 440 -12.69 1.68 -9.35
N THR A 441 -11.74 2.38 -9.96
CA THR A 441 -11.23 3.66 -9.49
C THR A 441 -11.41 4.71 -10.59
N ALA A 442 -11.94 5.87 -10.24
CA ALA A 442 -11.96 7.03 -11.11
C ALA A 442 -11.45 8.25 -10.34
N SER A 443 -10.57 9.02 -10.95
CA SER A 443 -10.01 10.23 -10.35
C SER A 443 -9.84 11.33 -11.38
N ALA A 444 -10.07 12.56 -10.95
CA ALA A 444 -9.80 13.76 -11.71
C ALA A 444 -8.95 14.71 -10.88
N ARG A 445 -8.00 15.39 -11.52
CA ARG A 445 -7.12 16.33 -10.86
C ARG A 445 -6.86 17.55 -11.73
N THR A 446 -6.60 18.68 -11.09
CA THR A 446 -6.13 19.90 -11.74
C THR A 446 -5.02 20.52 -10.93
N ARG A 447 -4.10 21.17 -11.62
CA ARG A 447 -3.07 22.00 -11.02
C ARG A 447 -3.23 23.43 -11.50
N LEU A 448 -3.34 24.34 -10.56
CA LEU A 448 -3.49 25.78 -10.78
C LEU A 448 -2.22 26.49 -10.30
N ALA A 449 -1.89 27.62 -10.90
CA ALA A 449 -0.84 28.51 -10.41
C ALA A 449 -1.22 29.95 -10.75
N PHE A 450 -1.26 30.79 -9.74
CA PHE A 450 -1.65 32.20 -9.85
C PHE A 450 -0.43 33.10 -9.68
N PRO A 451 -0.33 34.20 -10.41
CA PRO A 451 0.72 35.18 -10.18
C PRO A 451 0.45 35.96 -8.88
N LEU A 452 1.28 35.76 -7.86
CA LEU A 452 1.16 36.44 -6.56
C LEU A 452 2.44 37.24 -6.26
N GLY A 453 2.89 38.04 -7.20
CA GLY A 453 4.11 38.84 -7.09
C GLY A 453 5.34 37.94 -7.01
N VAL A 454 6.15 38.06 -5.93
CA VAL A 454 7.35 37.24 -5.71
C VAL A 454 7.03 35.82 -5.19
N LEU A 455 5.79 35.60 -4.73
CA LEU A 455 5.35 34.31 -4.21
C LEU A 455 5.00 33.38 -5.37
N GLN A 456 5.69 32.25 -5.46
CA GLN A 456 5.34 31.19 -6.41
C GLN A 456 4.38 30.24 -5.73
N ASN A 457 3.20 30.03 -6.31
CA ASN A 457 2.23 29.10 -5.81
C ASN A 457 1.86 28.02 -6.80
N ALA A 458 1.39 26.90 -6.29
CA ALA A 458 0.78 25.84 -7.07
C ALA A 458 -0.30 25.16 -6.22
N MET A 459 -1.54 25.27 -6.65
CA MET A 459 -2.69 24.62 -6.02
C MET A 459 -3.04 23.35 -6.78
N ASN A 460 -2.96 22.20 -6.10
CA ASN A 460 -3.36 20.90 -6.62
C ASN A 460 -4.74 20.55 -6.04
N MET A 461 -5.70 20.27 -6.88
CA MET A 461 -7.06 19.89 -6.47
C MET A 461 -7.46 18.61 -7.21
N GLY A 462 -8.29 17.80 -6.57
CA GLY A 462 -8.83 16.65 -7.25
C GLY A 462 -9.90 15.92 -6.45
N MET A 463 -10.50 14.96 -7.13
CA MET A 463 -11.48 14.05 -6.57
C MET A 463 -11.12 12.61 -6.94
N GLU A 464 -11.51 11.69 -6.09
CA GLU A 464 -11.31 10.27 -6.25
C GLU A 464 -12.58 9.54 -5.79
N TRP A 465 -13.03 8.62 -6.64
CA TRP A 465 -14.12 7.70 -6.33
C TRP A 465 -13.64 6.27 -6.57
N ASN A 466 -13.93 5.40 -5.63
CA ASN A 466 -13.63 3.99 -5.70
C ASN A 466 -14.93 3.19 -5.51
N TYR A 467 -15.09 2.13 -6.27
CA TYR A 467 -16.12 1.12 -6.08
C TYR A 467 -15.45 -0.22 -5.83
N GLN A 468 -15.93 -0.94 -4.82
CA GLN A 468 -15.36 -2.22 -4.44
C GLN A 468 -16.43 -3.18 -3.94
N LYS A 469 -16.48 -4.36 -4.55
CA LYS A 469 -17.44 -5.41 -4.21
C LYS A 469 -16.81 -6.77 -4.44
N ASN A 470 -17.10 -7.71 -3.56
CA ASN A 470 -16.73 -9.10 -3.78
C ASN A 470 -17.91 -9.84 -4.43
N LEU A 471 -17.71 -10.37 -5.63
CA LEU A 471 -18.73 -11.09 -6.44
C LEU A 471 -18.62 -12.61 -6.30
N GLY A 472 -17.83 -13.12 -5.34
CA GLY A 472 -17.59 -14.54 -5.14
C GLY A 472 -18.74 -15.30 -4.49
N GLU A 473 -18.71 -16.62 -4.63
CA GLU A 473 -19.64 -17.51 -3.92
C GLU A 473 -19.29 -17.64 -2.42
N GLY A 474 -18.08 -17.17 -2.02
CA GLY A 474 -17.67 -17.08 -0.63
C GLY A 474 -17.30 -18.43 -0.03
N GLN A 475 -17.88 -18.75 1.13
CA GLN A 475 -17.60 -19.98 1.87
C GLN A 475 -18.47 -21.12 1.32
N VAL A 476 -17.81 -22.12 0.71
CA VAL A 476 -18.47 -23.26 0.07
C VAL A 476 -17.93 -24.56 0.68
N PHE A 477 -18.76 -25.27 1.41
CA PHE A 477 -18.42 -26.54 2.03
C PHE A 477 -19.67 -27.36 2.33
N ASP A 478 -19.46 -28.67 2.49
CA ASP A 478 -20.51 -29.58 2.96
C ASP A 478 -20.64 -29.48 4.49
N VAL A 479 -21.74 -28.92 4.94
CA VAL A 479 -22.03 -28.77 6.40
C VAL A 479 -22.10 -30.10 7.13
N THR A 480 -22.34 -31.22 6.43
CA THR A 480 -22.34 -32.57 7.01
C THR A 480 -20.95 -33.18 7.12
N ARG A 481 -19.92 -32.54 6.55
CA ARG A 481 -18.51 -32.96 6.61
C ARG A 481 -17.60 -31.75 6.86
N PRO A 482 -17.76 -31.08 8.02
CA PRO A 482 -16.99 -29.87 8.31
C PRO A 482 -15.51 -30.18 8.52
N ILE A 483 -14.66 -29.20 8.29
CA ILE A 483 -13.20 -29.31 8.56
C ILE A 483 -12.86 -29.44 10.06
N SER A 484 -13.83 -29.16 10.93
CA SER A 484 -13.73 -29.29 12.38
C SER A 484 -15.09 -29.60 12.96
N GLU A 485 -15.15 -30.47 13.99
CA GLU A 485 -16.39 -30.77 14.74
C GLU A 485 -16.98 -29.54 15.47
N SER A 486 -16.17 -28.51 15.68
CA SER A 486 -16.54 -27.26 16.35
C SER A 486 -16.78 -26.10 15.38
N LEU A 487 -17.26 -26.39 14.17
CA LEU A 487 -17.48 -25.35 13.14
C LEU A 487 -18.56 -24.37 13.61
N SER A 488 -18.21 -23.10 13.72
CA SER A 488 -19.07 -22.00 14.18
C SER A 488 -19.51 -21.06 13.05
N THR A 489 -19.36 -21.47 11.79
CA THR A 489 -19.79 -20.72 10.60
C THR A 489 -20.74 -21.57 9.73
N ARG A 490 -21.39 -20.92 8.80
CA ARG A 490 -22.25 -21.54 7.76
C ARG A 490 -21.82 -21.00 6.38
N PRO A 491 -22.17 -21.68 5.29
CA PRO A 491 -21.93 -21.13 3.94
C PRO A 491 -22.45 -19.71 3.79
N ARG A 492 -21.55 -18.78 3.34
CA ARG A 492 -21.86 -17.38 3.17
C ARG A 492 -21.39 -16.91 1.81
N ARG A 493 -22.31 -16.33 1.02
CA ARG A 493 -22.00 -15.78 -0.30
C ARG A 493 -21.43 -14.37 -0.17
N PHE A 494 -20.26 -14.12 -0.72
CA PHE A 494 -19.64 -12.78 -0.68
C PHE A 494 -20.37 -11.78 -1.58
N LYS A 495 -21.00 -12.24 -2.66
CA LYS A 495 -21.79 -11.39 -3.56
C LYS A 495 -23.01 -10.75 -2.90
N ASP A 496 -23.49 -11.31 -1.80
CA ASP A 496 -24.63 -10.77 -1.05
C ASP A 496 -24.22 -9.66 -0.06
N ILE A 497 -22.90 -9.46 0.15
CA ILE A 497 -22.36 -8.39 0.98
C ILE A 497 -22.41 -7.07 0.17
N PRO A 498 -22.87 -5.95 0.77
CA PRO A 498 -22.92 -4.66 0.09
C PRO A 498 -21.54 -4.19 -0.39
N GLU A 499 -21.54 -3.41 -1.46
CA GLU A 499 -20.34 -2.73 -1.94
C GLU A 499 -19.93 -1.60 -1.01
N LEU A 500 -18.64 -1.23 -1.09
CA LEU A 500 -18.12 0.00 -0.50
C LEU A 500 -17.77 1.01 -1.59
N GLN A 501 -18.13 2.28 -1.35
CA GLN A 501 -17.86 3.37 -2.29
C GLN A 501 -17.12 4.52 -1.59
N PRO A 502 -15.81 4.40 -1.30
CA PRO A 502 -15.02 5.52 -0.81
C PRO A 502 -14.99 6.66 -1.82
N PHE A 503 -15.30 7.87 -1.35
CA PHE A 503 -15.20 9.10 -2.11
C PHE A 503 -14.33 10.10 -1.37
N ALA A 504 -13.49 10.83 -2.10
CA ALA A 504 -12.68 11.89 -1.53
C ALA A 504 -12.56 13.09 -2.47
N PHE A 505 -12.53 14.28 -1.86
CA PHE A 505 -12.12 15.54 -2.47
C PHE A 505 -10.87 16.03 -1.76
N TYR A 506 -9.90 16.61 -2.47
CA TYR A 506 -8.70 17.16 -1.88
C TYR A 506 -8.26 18.47 -2.54
N ALA A 507 -7.62 19.32 -1.75
CA ALA A 507 -6.95 20.53 -2.21
C ALA A 507 -5.66 20.73 -1.43
N GLU A 508 -4.56 21.05 -2.12
CA GLU A 508 -3.23 21.25 -1.58
C GLU A 508 -2.58 22.47 -2.22
N GLU A 509 -2.21 23.44 -1.42
CA GLU A 509 -1.49 24.63 -1.85
C GLU A 509 0.00 24.48 -1.51
N VAL A 510 0.85 24.74 -2.48
CA VAL A 510 2.30 24.78 -2.34
C VAL A 510 2.79 26.19 -2.61
N LEU A 511 3.34 26.83 -1.59
CA LEU A 511 3.85 28.19 -1.63
C LEU A 511 5.38 28.18 -1.54
N ASN A 512 6.05 28.83 -2.47
CA ASN A 512 7.50 29.03 -2.42
C ASN A 512 7.79 30.52 -2.32
N LEU A 513 8.40 30.95 -1.23
CA LEU A 513 8.74 32.32 -0.93
C LEU A 513 10.27 32.50 -0.89
N PRO A 514 10.87 33.13 -1.90
CA PRO A 514 12.26 33.52 -1.83
C PRO A 514 12.38 34.79 -0.93
N VAL A 515 13.13 34.69 0.17
CA VAL A 515 13.41 35.82 1.09
C VAL A 515 14.91 36.08 1.07
N ASN A 516 15.35 37.10 0.33
CA ASN A 516 16.77 37.36 0.07
C ASN A 516 17.47 36.13 -0.50
N ARG A 517 18.40 35.54 0.26
CA ARG A 517 19.12 34.31 -0.11
C ARG A 517 18.48 33.05 0.45
N HIS A 518 17.46 33.17 1.33
CA HIS A 518 16.72 32.05 1.90
C HIS A 518 15.59 31.60 0.97
N LYS A 519 15.23 30.33 1.03
CA LYS A 519 14.03 29.78 0.35
C LYS A 519 13.14 29.13 1.40
N LEU A 520 11.92 29.62 1.48
CA LEU A 520 10.87 29.03 2.32
C LEU A 520 9.87 28.34 1.38
N ALA A 521 9.56 27.08 1.65
CA ALA A 521 8.49 26.36 0.98
C ALA A 521 7.48 25.92 2.06
N PHE A 522 6.23 26.24 1.83
CA PHE A 522 5.11 25.86 2.70
C PHE A 522 4.09 25.10 1.89
N THR A 523 3.63 23.96 2.41
CA THR A 523 2.55 23.16 1.83
C THR A 523 1.45 23.00 2.85
N ALA A 524 0.22 23.31 2.44
CA ALA A 524 -0.97 23.09 3.26
C ALA A 524 -2.04 22.37 2.42
N GLY A 525 -2.58 21.30 2.94
CA GLY A 525 -3.59 20.54 2.23
C GLY A 525 -4.67 19.98 3.12
N ILE A 526 -5.84 19.77 2.53
CA ILE A 526 -6.98 19.10 3.14
C ILE A 526 -7.50 18.00 2.21
N ARG A 527 -7.81 16.84 2.78
CA ARG A 527 -8.55 15.77 2.13
C ARG A 527 -9.83 15.50 2.91
N LEU A 528 -10.94 15.56 2.23
CA LEU A 528 -12.27 15.26 2.74
C LEU A 528 -12.67 13.88 2.24
N GLN A 529 -12.94 12.95 3.15
CA GLN A 529 -13.22 11.55 2.81
C GLN A 529 -14.58 11.12 3.37
N SER A 530 -15.30 10.29 2.62
CA SER A 530 -16.58 9.71 3.02
C SER A 530 -16.76 8.32 2.42
N LEU A 531 -17.58 7.48 3.04
CA LEU A 531 -18.09 6.23 2.45
C LEU A 531 -19.53 6.46 2.00
N LEU A 532 -19.76 6.36 0.70
CA LEU A 532 -21.08 6.50 0.11
C LEU A 532 -21.84 5.18 0.17
N GLY A 533 -23.17 5.23 0.26
CA GLY A 533 -24.04 4.06 0.17
C GLY A 533 -24.08 3.15 1.41
N LEU A 534 -23.50 3.58 2.54
CA LEU A 534 -23.63 2.82 3.81
C LEU A 534 -25.07 2.85 4.33
N ASP A 535 -25.48 1.77 4.98
CA ASP A 535 -26.75 1.70 5.69
C ASP A 535 -26.82 2.77 6.81
N THR A 536 -28.01 3.26 7.08
CA THR A 536 -28.29 4.31 8.09
C THR A 536 -27.91 3.89 9.51
N LYS A 537 -27.78 2.61 9.78
CA LYS A 537 -27.32 2.07 11.06
C LYS A 537 -25.88 2.44 11.39
N TYR A 538 -25.04 2.62 10.36
CA TYR A 538 -23.63 2.94 10.58
C TYR A 538 -23.44 4.40 10.99
N LYS A 539 -22.68 4.61 12.07
CA LYS A 539 -22.26 5.94 12.53
C LYS A 539 -21.56 6.77 11.47
N MET A 540 -20.87 6.10 10.53
CA MET A 540 -20.14 6.73 9.42
C MET A 540 -21.02 7.21 8.28
N GLN A 541 -22.28 6.80 8.21
CA GLN A 541 -23.19 7.14 7.13
C GLN A 541 -23.34 8.66 7.00
N GLY A 542 -23.10 9.19 5.80
CA GLY A 542 -23.21 10.62 5.50
C GLY A 542 -22.15 11.52 6.15
N LYS A 543 -21.18 10.97 6.89
CA LYS A 543 -20.12 11.76 7.53
C LYS A 543 -18.94 12.00 6.60
N ILE A 544 -18.31 13.16 6.78
CA ILE A 544 -17.10 13.58 6.10
C ILE A 544 -15.98 13.64 7.14
N TYR A 545 -14.85 12.98 6.83
CA TYR A 545 -13.66 12.93 7.68
C TYR A 545 -12.56 13.79 7.05
N PRO A 546 -12.18 14.93 7.67
CA PRO A 546 -11.14 15.81 7.16
C PRO A 546 -9.76 15.34 7.61
N ASP A 547 -8.82 15.23 6.67
CA ASP A 547 -7.39 15.02 6.89
C ASP A 547 -6.63 16.30 6.52
N LEU A 548 -6.04 16.95 7.51
CA LEU A 548 -5.21 18.15 7.34
C LEU A 548 -3.74 17.74 7.30
N ARG A 549 -2.95 18.34 6.39
CA ARG A 549 -1.50 18.10 6.26
C ARG A 549 -0.79 19.42 6.00
N LEU A 550 0.27 19.66 6.75
CA LEU A 550 1.05 20.89 6.73
C LEU A 550 2.54 20.53 6.69
N ASP A 551 3.28 21.13 5.79
CA ASP A 551 4.73 20.96 5.67
C ASP A 551 5.41 22.32 5.52
N LEU A 552 6.57 22.47 6.13
CA LEU A 552 7.43 23.64 6.02
C LEU A 552 8.86 23.20 5.71
N GLN A 553 9.49 23.86 4.76
CA GLN A 553 10.91 23.68 4.47
C GLN A 553 11.60 25.05 4.39
N TRP A 554 12.70 25.18 5.10
CA TRP A 554 13.56 26.35 5.12
C TRP A 554 14.96 25.99 4.63
N SER A 555 15.34 26.46 3.44
CA SER A 555 16.68 26.28 2.89
C SER A 555 17.51 27.54 3.13
N LEU A 556 18.64 27.37 3.78
CA LEU A 556 19.62 28.42 4.03
C LEU A 556 20.42 28.75 2.77
N PRO A 557 20.97 29.96 2.67
CA PRO A 557 21.82 30.31 1.53
C PRO A 557 23.10 29.47 1.51
N VAL A 558 23.43 28.94 0.34
CA VAL A 558 24.67 28.19 0.12
C VAL A 558 25.86 29.11 0.35
N SER A 559 26.77 28.71 1.23
CA SER A 559 28.00 29.43 1.53
C SER A 559 29.18 28.47 1.66
N ASN A 560 30.30 28.77 1.00
CA ASN A 560 31.52 27.95 1.08
C ASN A 560 31.32 26.45 0.79
N GLY A 561 30.34 26.10 -0.09
CA GLY A 561 30.02 24.73 -0.45
C GLY A 561 29.11 23.99 0.54
N TRP A 562 28.56 24.68 1.56
CA TRP A 562 27.54 24.18 2.45
C TRP A 562 26.15 24.48 1.92
N ASP A 563 25.28 23.46 1.90
CA ASP A 563 23.85 23.55 1.64
C ASP A 563 23.11 22.93 2.84
N VAL A 564 22.34 23.74 3.54
CA VAL A 564 21.66 23.32 4.76
C VAL A 564 20.19 23.65 4.64
N SER A 565 19.34 22.70 4.98
CA SER A 565 17.90 22.90 5.06
C SER A 565 17.29 22.24 6.30
N PHE A 566 16.31 22.92 6.86
CA PHE A 566 15.46 22.40 7.92
C PHE A 566 14.06 22.23 7.37
N SER A 567 13.42 21.15 7.74
CA SER A 567 12.03 20.91 7.33
C SER A 567 11.26 20.22 8.45
N GLY A 568 9.96 20.29 8.36
CA GLY A 568 9.06 19.61 9.27
C GLY A 568 7.66 19.53 8.73
N GLY A 569 6.88 18.61 9.25
CA GLY A 569 5.50 18.41 8.86
C GLY A 569 4.63 17.97 10.03
N LEU A 570 3.34 18.24 9.88
CA LEU A 570 2.27 17.84 10.79
C LEU A 570 1.06 17.39 9.96
N GLY A 571 0.47 16.24 10.27
CA GLY A 571 -0.70 15.79 9.55
C GLY A 571 -1.57 14.80 10.31
N TRP A 572 -2.85 14.82 10.00
CA TRP A 572 -3.83 13.81 10.39
C TRP A 572 -4.20 13.01 9.16
N ILE A 573 -4.13 11.69 9.24
CA ILE A 573 -4.30 10.80 8.11
C ILE A 573 -5.19 9.64 8.53
N SER A 574 -6.30 9.46 7.82
CA SER A 574 -7.30 8.45 8.13
C SER A 574 -7.15 7.19 7.26
N ARG A 575 -7.50 6.04 7.83
CA ARG A 575 -7.70 4.77 7.15
C ARG A 575 -9.15 4.33 7.33
N MET A 576 -9.87 4.19 6.20
CA MET A 576 -11.25 3.69 6.21
C MET A 576 -11.28 2.21 6.55
N PRO A 577 -12.37 1.71 7.21
CA PRO A 577 -12.55 0.28 7.44
C PRO A 577 -12.69 -0.50 6.13
N THR A 578 -12.29 -1.77 6.16
CA THR A 578 -12.46 -2.72 5.06
C THR A 578 -13.86 -3.34 5.04
N THR A 579 -14.20 -4.05 3.97
CA THR A 579 -15.47 -4.80 3.87
C THR A 579 -15.60 -5.84 4.99
N ALA A 580 -14.51 -6.55 5.33
CA ALA A 580 -14.54 -7.55 6.39
C ALA A 580 -14.80 -6.95 7.78
N GLN A 581 -14.30 -5.72 8.03
CA GLN A 581 -14.52 -5.03 9.31
C GLN A 581 -15.91 -4.45 9.44
N LEU A 582 -16.51 -3.97 8.33
CA LEU A 582 -17.89 -3.44 8.33
C LEU A 582 -18.93 -4.55 8.28
N TYR A 583 -18.65 -5.63 7.59
CA TYR A 583 -19.57 -6.74 7.39
C TYR A 583 -18.92 -8.07 7.83
N PRO A 584 -18.68 -8.27 9.14
CA PRO A 584 -18.14 -9.54 9.65
C PRO A 584 -19.09 -10.70 9.36
N ASP A 585 -18.60 -11.92 9.51
CA ASP A 585 -19.42 -13.10 9.41
C ASP A 585 -20.37 -13.24 10.61
N PHE A 586 -21.52 -13.87 10.39
CA PHE A 586 -22.40 -14.28 11.50
C PHE A 586 -21.71 -15.35 12.34
N LYS A 587 -21.87 -15.26 13.64
CA LYS A 587 -21.47 -16.33 14.54
C LYS A 587 -22.64 -17.24 14.87
N TYR A 588 -22.41 -18.52 14.69
CA TYR A 588 -23.36 -19.56 15.11
C TYR A 588 -22.84 -20.24 16.36
N VAL A 589 -23.73 -20.44 17.33
CA VAL A 589 -23.46 -21.17 18.57
C VAL A 589 -24.48 -22.27 18.68
N ASP A 590 -24.02 -23.50 18.56
CA ASP A 590 -24.83 -24.71 18.59
C ASP A 590 -24.66 -25.40 19.95
N LEU A 591 -25.72 -25.44 20.74
CA LEU A 591 -25.75 -26.01 22.08
C LEU A 591 -26.54 -27.31 22.05
N ILE A 592 -25.90 -28.40 22.43
CA ILE A 592 -26.54 -29.72 22.46
C ILE A 592 -27.56 -29.73 23.58
N GLN A 593 -28.85 -29.97 23.23
CA GLN A 593 -29.95 -30.11 24.15
C GLN A 593 -30.24 -31.57 24.50
N LEU A 594 -30.18 -32.47 23.53
CA LEU A 594 -30.27 -33.92 23.69
C LEU A 594 -29.18 -34.57 22.84
N ASN A 595 -28.40 -35.47 23.40
CA ASN A 595 -27.52 -36.36 22.65
C ASN A 595 -27.86 -37.80 23.04
N TYR A 596 -28.77 -38.40 22.27
CA TYR A 596 -29.17 -39.80 22.45
C TYR A 596 -28.57 -40.65 21.34
N TYR A 597 -27.47 -41.33 21.64
CA TYR A 597 -26.77 -42.19 20.69
C TYR A 597 -27.18 -43.66 20.96
N HIS A 598 -28.03 -44.24 20.11
CA HIS A 598 -28.44 -45.61 20.15
C HIS A 598 -27.67 -46.48 19.16
N THR A 599 -27.51 -47.80 19.45
CA THR A 599 -26.85 -48.76 18.54
C THR A 599 -27.58 -48.87 17.21
N ASN A 600 -28.91 -48.92 17.20
CA ASN A 600 -29.73 -48.77 16.00
C ASN A 600 -29.74 -47.28 15.58
N PRO A 601 -29.24 -46.92 14.36
CA PRO A 601 -29.24 -45.56 13.85
C PRO A 601 -30.64 -44.92 13.81
N ASP A 602 -31.70 -45.70 13.55
CA ASP A 602 -33.07 -45.21 13.40
C ASP A 602 -33.68 -44.69 14.72
N TYR A 603 -33.04 -45.00 15.86
CA TYR A 603 -33.50 -44.56 17.19
C TYR A 603 -32.61 -43.46 17.78
N ARG A 604 -31.62 -42.99 17.02
CA ARG A 604 -30.75 -41.89 17.45
C ARG A 604 -31.46 -40.57 17.33
N ARG A 605 -31.27 -39.70 18.31
CA ARG A 605 -31.70 -38.33 18.24
C ARG A 605 -30.66 -37.40 18.81
N ILE A 606 -30.31 -36.35 18.06
CA ILE A 606 -29.55 -35.21 18.53
C ILE A 606 -30.38 -33.97 18.32
N ASN A 607 -30.63 -33.24 19.39
CA ASN A 607 -31.35 -31.98 19.35
C ASN A 607 -30.46 -30.87 19.86
N MET A 608 -30.51 -29.72 19.21
CA MET A 608 -29.59 -28.60 19.44
C MET A 608 -30.35 -27.27 19.43
N MET A 609 -29.96 -26.38 20.32
CA MET A 609 -30.33 -24.95 20.23
C MET A 609 -29.26 -24.22 19.47
N THR A 610 -29.62 -23.69 18.32
CA THR A 610 -28.75 -22.84 17.49
C THR A 610 -29.04 -21.38 17.77
N TYR A 611 -28.02 -20.59 18.05
CA TYR A 611 -28.06 -19.14 18.09
C TYR A 611 -27.27 -18.56 16.94
N LYS A 612 -27.89 -17.62 16.18
CA LYS A 612 -27.27 -16.83 15.12
C LYS A 612 -27.07 -15.40 15.61
N TRP A 613 -25.88 -14.91 15.56
CA TRP A 613 -25.53 -13.59 16.02
C TRP A 613 -24.86 -12.74 14.94
N ASP A 614 -25.35 -11.50 14.79
CA ASP A 614 -24.68 -10.44 14.03
C ASP A 614 -23.68 -9.71 14.96
N ASN A 615 -22.38 -9.85 14.68
CA ASN A 615 -21.31 -9.22 15.46
C ASN A 615 -20.86 -7.88 14.84
N THR A 616 -21.67 -7.28 13.95
CA THR A 616 -21.36 -6.00 13.30
C THR A 616 -21.29 -4.86 14.33
N ASN A 617 -20.20 -4.12 14.31
CA ASN A 617 -20.08 -2.88 15.07
C ASN A 617 -20.48 -1.68 14.20
N TYR A 618 -21.71 -1.24 14.36
CA TYR A 618 -22.24 -0.06 13.65
C TYR A 618 -21.64 1.26 14.13
N GLN A 619 -20.86 1.29 15.23
CA GLN A 619 -20.18 2.48 15.77
C GLN A 619 -18.75 2.64 15.24
N LEU A 620 -18.31 1.74 14.37
CA LEU A 620 -16.95 1.78 13.81
C LEU A 620 -16.71 3.10 13.05
N GLU A 621 -15.52 3.69 13.24
CA GLU A 621 -15.07 4.93 12.61
C GLU A 621 -13.72 4.72 11.93
N PRO A 622 -13.29 5.59 11.00
CA PRO A 622 -11.96 5.49 10.41
C PRO A 622 -10.86 5.58 11.48
N ALA A 623 -9.86 4.72 11.38
CA ALA A 623 -8.65 4.84 12.19
C ALA A 623 -7.87 6.09 11.75
N ARG A 624 -7.41 6.93 12.68
CA ARG A 624 -6.77 8.20 12.40
C ARG A 624 -5.42 8.32 13.06
N ASN A 625 -4.38 8.52 12.26
CA ASN A 625 -3.00 8.70 12.70
C ASN A 625 -2.62 10.19 12.65
N MET A 626 -2.16 10.72 13.77
CA MET A 626 -1.50 12.02 13.86
C MET A 626 0.00 11.80 13.72
N LYS A 627 0.62 12.42 12.71
CA LYS A 627 2.05 12.35 12.44
C LYS A 627 2.68 13.73 12.53
N TRP A 628 3.87 13.82 13.11
CA TRP A 628 4.72 14.98 12.95
C TRP A 628 6.19 14.57 12.90
N GLU A 629 6.97 15.35 12.18
CA GLU A 629 8.41 15.14 12.08
C GLU A 629 9.16 16.44 11.87
N VAL A 630 10.42 16.43 12.29
CA VAL A 630 11.40 17.48 12.03
C VAL A 630 12.64 16.85 11.43
N ARG A 631 13.20 17.53 10.43
CA ARG A 631 14.31 17.02 9.65
C ARG A 631 15.37 18.10 9.39
N ALA A 632 16.63 17.71 9.43
CA ALA A 632 17.78 18.50 9.01
C ALA A 632 18.53 17.78 7.88
N ASP A 633 18.75 18.49 6.79
CA ASP A 633 19.59 18.05 5.68
C ASP A 633 20.81 18.97 5.60
N VAL A 634 21.98 18.35 5.53
CA VAL A 634 23.27 19.06 5.42
C VAL A 634 24.04 18.44 4.26
N SER A 635 24.44 19.27 3.30
CA SER A 635 25.34 18.86 2.21
C SER A 635 26.61 19.71 2.22
N TYR A 636 27.75 19.07 2.06
CA TYR A 636 29.05 19.72 1.97
C TYR A 636 29.95 19.03 0.95
N LYS A 637 30.33 19.78 -0.10
CA LYS A 637 31.25 19.29 -1.15
C LYS A 637 30.89 17.89 -1.68
N GLY A 638 29.61 17.56 -1.84
CA GLY A 638 29.14 16.27 -2.35
C GLY A 638 28.87 15.20 -1.28
N ASN A 639 29.18 15.45 0.00
CA ASN A 639 28.71 14.63 1.11
C ASN A 639 27.32 15.10 1.54
N ARG A 640 26.43 14.20 1.88
CA ARG A 640 25.07 14.53 2.36
C ARG A 640 24.73 13.76 3.61
N LEU A 641 24.20 14.46 4.61
CA LEU A 641 23.64 13.91 5.82
C LEU A 641 22.19 14.37 5.96
N SER A 642 21.29 13.44 6.21
CA SER A 642 19.89 13.69 6.56
C SER A 642 19.59 13.04 7.90
N ILE A 643 18.97 13.78 8.81
CA ILE A 643 18.53 13.27 10.12
C ILE A 643 17.09 13.70 10.31
N THR A 644 16.23 12.77 10.69
CA THR A 644 14.80 13.02 10.97
C THR A 644 14.43 12.46 12.32
N TYR A 645 13.79 13.25 13.16
CA TYR A 645 13.03 12.79 14.33
C TYR A 645 11.55 12.79 13.97
N PHE A 646 10.84 11.73 14.34
CA PHE A 646 9.40 11.61 14.07
C PHE A 646 8.65 11.08 15.28
N ARG A 647 7.37 11.43 15.34
CA ARG A 647 6.39 10.82 16.25
C ARG A 647 5.03 10.67 15.56
N GLU A 648 4.43 9.50 15.76
CA GLU A 648 3.12 9.14 15.22
C GLU A 648 2.24 8.63 16.36
N ARG A 649 0.96 9.02 16.36
CA ARG A 649 0.00 8.60 17.37
C ARG A 649 -1.36 8.31 16.75
N MET A 650 -1.82 7.08 16.90
CA MET A 650 -3.15 6.64 16.53
C MET A 650 -3.85 6.13 17.79
N ASN A 651 -4.97 6.76 18.15
CA ASN A 651 -5.67 6.43 19.41
C ASN A 651 -6.93 5.59 19.18
N ASN A 652 -7.29 5.34 17.92
CA ASN A 652 -8.51 4.67 17.51
C ASN A 652 -8.25 3.68 16.37
N ALA A 653 -7.13 2.96 16.42
CA ALA A 653 -6.85 1.90 15.46
C ALA A 653 -7.82 0.73 15.64
N PHE A 654 -7.99 -0.04 14.58
CA PHE A 654 -8.86 -1.21 14.57
C PHE A 654 -8.26 -2.35 15.39
N ASP A 655 -9.07 -2.96 16.25
CA ASP A 655 -8.74 -4.18 17.00
C ASP A 655 -10.01 -4.94 17.38
N ASP A 656 -9.86 -6.20 17.74
CA ASP A 656 -10.95 -7.03 18.21
C ASP A 656 -11.29 -6.73 19.66
N ILE A 657 -12.58 -6.53 19.94
CA ILE A 657 -13.12 -6.44 21.28
C ILE A 657 -13.80 -7.76 21.61
N THR A 658 -13.33 -8.44 22.63
CA THR A 658 -13.89 -9.72 23.07
C THR A 658 -14.91 -9.50 24.17
N TYR A 659 -16.09 -10.08 24.02
CA TYR A 659 -17.18 -10.05 24.97
C TYR A 659 -17.64 -11.45 25.30
N TYR A 660 -18.37 -11.57 26.43
CA TYR A 660 -19.06 -12.78 26.83
C TYR A 660 -20.55 -12.52 26.92
N ARG A 661 -21.33 -13.55 26.63
CA ARG A 661 -22.77 -13.54 26.77
C ARG A 661 -23.27 -14.87 27.33
N SER A 662 -24.37 -14.84 28.06
CA SER A 662 -25.02 -16.02 28.59
C SER A 662 -26.13 -16.46 27.64
N LEU A 663 -26.10 -17.72 27.20
CA LEU A 663 -27.07 -18.33 26.28
C LEU A 663 -27.84 -19.42 27.02
N ALA A 664 -29.14 -19.25 27.12
CA ALA A 664 -30.03 -20.22 27.78
C ALA A 664 -30.38 -21.38 26.84
N TYR A 665 -30.41 -22.58 27.33
CA TYR A 665 -30.91 -23.74 26.57
C TYR A 665 -31.48 -24.81 27.50
N LYS A 666 -32.29 -25.69 26.95
CA LYS A 666 -32.81 -26.87 27.67
C LYS A 666 -31.79 -27.99 27.54
N LEU A 667 -31.44 -28.62 28.63
CA LEU A 667 -30.67 -29.87 28.64
C LEU A 667 -31.59 -31.01 29.04
N TYR A 668 -31.92 -31.85 28.07
CA TYR A 668 -32.79 -33.02 28.30
C TYR A 668 -31.98 -34.13 28.95
N ASP A 669 -32.63 -34.87 29.87
CA ASP A 669 -32.03 -36.01 30.58
C ASP A 669 -32.14 -37.29 29.74
N PRO A 670 -31.00 -37.80 29.17
CA PRO A 670 -31.04 -39.06 28.43
C PRO A 670 -31.46 -40.28 29.27
N ALA A 671 -31.27 -40.23 30.59
CA ALA A 671 -31.64 -41.33 31.49
C ALA A 671 -33.17 -41.50 31.65
N SER A 672 -33.93 -40.47 31.25
CA SER A 672 -35.40 -40.55 31.20
C SER A 672 -35.93 -41.37 30.01
N ILE A 673 -35.04 -41.88 29.10
CA ILE A 673 -35.40 -42.64 27.91
C ILE A 673 -35.34 -44.14 28.20
N ASP A 674 -36.48 -44.84 28.06
CA ASP A 674 -36.48 -46.31 28.06
C ASP A 674 -36.06 -46.81 26.65
N GLY A 675 -34.77 -47.12 26.50
CA GLY A 675 -34.21 -47.59 25.24
C GLY A 675 -34.77 -48.90 24.73
N SER A 676 -35.36 -49.73 25.63
CA SER A 676 -35.95 -51.03 25.26
C SER A 676 -37.32 -50.92 24.65
N ALA A 677 -38.05 -49.82 24.91
CA ALA A 677 -39.42 -49.58 24.44
C ALA A 677 -39.44 -48.75 23.13
N LEU A 678 -38.29 -48.29 22.61
CA LEU A 678 -38.24 -47.40 21.44
C LEU A 678 -38.64 -48.13 20.15
N THR A 679 -39.54 -47.50 19.41
CA THR A 679 -39.95 -47.86 18.05
C THR A 679 -39.61 -46.73 17.04
N ALA A 680 -39.18 -45.58 17.54
CA ALA A 680 -38.77 -44.36 16.80
C ALA A 680 -37.77 -43.55 17.64
N PRO A 681 -37.13 -42.50 17.14
CA PRO A 681 -36.35 -41.57 17.95
C PRO A 681 -37.16 -41.01 19.11
N PRO A 682 -36.55 -40.80 20.32
CA PRO A 682 -37.26 -40.34 21.48
C PRO A 682 -37.91 -38.97 21.26
N GLU A 683 -39.18 -38.81 21.71
CA GLU A 683 -39.92 -37.56 21.59
C GLU A 683 -39.52 -36.59 22.70
N LEU A 684 -39.09 -35.36 22.34
CA LEU A 684 -38.61 -34.34 23.31
C LEU A 684 -39.68 -33.94 24.32
N SER A 685 -40.96 -33.96 23.92
CA SER A 685 -42.10 -33.59 24.77
C SER A 685 -42.32 -34.53 25.94
N GLN A 686 -41.78 -35.75 25.86
CA GLN A 686 -41.88 -36.77 26.87
C GLN A 686 -40.69 -36.81 27.85
N LEU A 687 -39.63 -36.00 27.55
CA LEU A 687 -38.41 -36.02 28.33
C LEU A 687 -38.39 -34.90 29.39
N THR A 688 -37.76 -35.22 30.51
CA THR A 688 -37.42 -34.20 31.51
C THR A 688 -36.20 -33.40 31.06
N TYR A 689 -36.18 -32.11 31.42
CA TYR A 689 -35.05 -31.25 31.12
C TYR A 689 -34.76 -30.30 32.27
N THR A 690 -33.51 -29.81 32.28
CA THR A 690 -33.07 -28.68 33.10
C THR A 690 -32.79 -27.46 32.21
N ASN A 691 -33.05 -26.25 32.73
CA ASN A 691 -32.63 -25.01 32.07
C ASN A 691 -31.18 -24.75 32.43
N GLU A 692 -30.34 -24.78 31.43
CA GLU A 692 -28.90 -24.52 31.54
C GLU A 692 -28.49 -23.23 30.80
N TYR A 693 -27.31 -22.76 31.12
CA TYR A 693 -26.73 -21.56 30.52
C TYR A 693 -25.31 -21.84 30.04
N ASN A 694 -25.03 -21.51 28.82
CA ASN A 694 -23.68 -21.55 28.25
C ASN A 694 -23.09 -20.14 28.22
N LEU A 695 -21.82 -20.04 28.58
CA LEU A 695 -21.06 -18.80 28.48
C LEU A 695 -20.35 -18.77 27.14
N ASP A 696 -20.89 -18.02 26.17
CA ASP A 696 -20.32 -17.86 24.84
C ASP A 696 -19.37 -16.64 24.78
N VAL A 697 -18.29 -16.79 24.09
CA VAL A 697 -17.32 -15.74 23.79
C VAL A 697 -17.47 -15.29 22.33
N TYR A 698 -17.54 -13.97 22.10
CA TYR A 698 -17.58 -13.42 20.76
C TYR A 698 -16.69 -12.18 20.62
N SER A 699 -16.24 -11.91 19.41
CA SER A 699 -15.45 -10.73 19.10
C SER A 699 -16.17 -9.86 18.08
N THR A 700 -15.96 -8.56 18.19
CA THR A 700 -16.39 -7.56 17.21
C THR A 700 -15.24 -6.58 16.97
N GLN A 701 -15.17 -6.03 15.77
CA GLN A 701 -14.18 -4.99 15.45
C GLN A 701 -14.50 -3.67 16.17
N GLY A 702 -13.49 -3.01 16.71
CA GLY A 702 -13.64 -1.71 17.37
C GLY A 702 -12.46 -0.77 17.12
N ASN A 703 -12.63 0.47 17.51
CA ASN A 703 -11.60 1.51 17.47
C ASN A 703 -10.90 1.63 18.83
N VAL A 704 -10.33 0.54 19.33
CA VAL A 704 -9.86 0.42 20.73
C VAL A 704 -8.32 0.32 20.85
N MET A 705 -7.62 0.13 19.75
CA MET A 705 -6.15 0.05 19.78
C MET A 705 -5.52 1.43 19.74
N LYS A 706 -4.53 1.63 20.60
CA LYS A 706 -3.64 2.80 20.63
C LYS A 706 -2.27 2.40 20.11
N VAL A 707 -1.77 3.15 19.13
CA VAL A 707 -0.45 2.93 18.54
C VAL A 707 0.35 4.22 18.70
N CYS A 708 1.53 4.13 19.29
CA CYS A 708 2.50 5.21 19.34
C CYS A 708 3.82 4.73 18.73
N LYS A 709 4.31 5.48 17.75
CA LYS A 709 5.61 5.24 17.12
C LYS A 709 6.46 6.51 17.25
N GLU A 710 7.70 6.36 17.66
CA GLU A 710 8.67 7.46 17.67
C GLU A 710 10.05 6.96 17.29
N GLY A 711 10.89 7.84 16.74
CA GLY A 711 12.22 7.42 16.37
C GLY A 711 13.07 8.49 15.73
N VAL A 712 14.33 8.11 15.50
CA VAL A 712 15.32 8.90 14.77
C VAL A 712 15.78 8.08 13.59
N GLU A 713 15.62 8.63 12.38
CA GLU A 713 16.13 8.08 11.13
C GLU A 713 17.29 8.93 10.65
N PHE A 714 18.31 8.31 10.07
CA PHE A 714 19.41 9.05 9.47
C PHE A 714 19.95 8.36 8.23
N GLN A 715 20.47 9.15 7.30
CA GLN A 715 21.19 8.70 6.13
C GLN A 715 22.36 9.62 5.85
N PHE A 716 23.55 9.04 5.74
CA PHE A 716 24.77 9.69 5.29
C PHE A 716 25.21 9.08 3.96
N ALA A 717 25.53 9.92 2.99
CA ALA A 717 26.12 9.49 1.71
C ALA A 717 27.36 10.33 1.45
N SER A 718 28.52 9.68 1.34
CA SER A 718 29.78 10.38 1.04
C SER A 718 29.87 10.75 -0.44
N LYS A 719 30.63 11.78 -0.76
CA LYS A 719 31.23 11.91 -2.08
C LYS A 719 32.11 10.66 -2.32
N ARG A 720 32.28 10.27 -3.58
CA ARG A 720 33.24 9.21 -3.93
C ARG A 720 34.64 9.58 -3.43
N ILE A 721 35.25 8.70 -2.69
CA ILE A 721 36.65 8.80 -2.23
C ILE A 721 37.54 8.35 -3.39
N GLU A 722 38.15 9.30 -4.08
CA GLU A 722 38.85 9.05 -5.34
C GLU A 722 40.04 8.10 -5.19
N SER A 723 40.75 8.10 -4.06
CA SER A 723 41.86 7.18 -3.76
C SER A 723 41.40 5.72 -3.68
N LEU A 724 40.20 5.48 -3.13
CA LEU A 724 39.63 4.15 -2.96
C LEU A 724 38.65 3.77 -4.07
N LYS A 725 38.29 4.75 -4.93
CA LYS A 725 37.21 4.60 -5.92
C LYS A 725 35.86 4.18 -5.31
N THR A 726 35.67 4.45 -4.02
CA THR A 726 34.59 3.94 -3.16
C THR A 726 33.70 5.07 -2.71
N ARG A 727 32.39 4.85 -2.73
CA ARG A 727 31.37 5.64 -2.05
C ARG A 727 30.94 4.92 -0.79
N VAL A 728 30.77 5.64 0.29
CA VAL A 728 30.24 5.12 1.56
C VAL A 728 28.83 5.66 1.75
N THR A 729 27.88 4.77 1.98
CA THR A 729 26.52 5.13 2.39
C THR A 729 26.24 4.45 3.72
N MET A 730 25.77 5.20 4.69
CA MET A 730 25.35 4.72 5.99
C MET A 730 23.92 5.20 6.24
N TYR A 731 23.04 4.29 6.59
CA TYR A 731 21.66 4.63 6.97
C TYR A 731 21.21 3.75 8.13
N GLY A 732 20.29 4.25 8.91
CA GLY A 732 19.80 3.51 10.07
C GLY A 732 18.63 4.21 10.74
N ALA A 733 18.08 3.53 11.73
CA ALA A 733 17.02 4.08 12.55
C ALA A 733 17.03 3.50 13.96
N TRP A 734 16.75 4.37 14.92
CA TRP A 734 16.21 3.99 16.22
C TRP A 734 14.70 4.16 16.19
N ILE A 735 13.97 3.08 16.47
CA ILE A 735 12.51 3.05 16.41
C ILE A 735 11.98 2.48 17.73
N LYS A 736 10.99 3.14 18.31
CA LYS A 736 10.19 2.67 19.42
C LYS A 736 8.74 2.59 18.99
N THR A 737 8.09 1.44 19.22
CA THR A 737 6.69 1.19 18.92
C THR A 737 5.98 0.71 20.20
N ILE A 738 4.85 1.33 20.51
CA ILE A 738 3.99 0.96 21.62
C ILE A 738 2.61 0.65 21.07
N TYR A 739 2.08 -0.53 21.42
CA TYR A 739 0.72 -0.96 21.18
C TYR A 739 0.02 -1.16 22.51
N ASN A 740 -1.09 -0.49 22.70
CA ASN A 740 -1.98 -0.65 23.87
C ASN A 740 -3.41 -0.85 23.35
N SER A 741 -4.25 -1.58 24.10
CA SER A 741 -5.66 -1.73 23.76
C SER A 741 -6.52 -1.26 24.93
N ASP A 742 -7.52 -0.42 24.64
CA ASP A 742 -8.57 -0.05 25.58
C ASP A 742 -9.67 -1.12 25.66
N SER A 743 -9.50 -2.27 24.97
CA SER A 743 -10.45 -3.36 25.00
C SER A 743 -10.53 -3.98 26.41
N PRO A 744 -11.73 -4.13 26.98
CA PRO A 744 -11.91 -4.84 28.25
C PRO A 744 -11.35 -6.26 28.16
N GLN A 745 -10.58 -6.66 29.16
CA GLN A 745 -10.02 -8.00 29.23
C GLN A 745 -10.91 -8.88 30.08
N TYR A 746 -11.77 -9.65 29.44
CA TYR A 746 -12.60 -10.63 30.11
C TYR A 746 -11.90 -11.99 30.10
N LYS A 747 -11.93 -12.70 31.21
CA LYS A 747 -11.38 -14.06 31.36
C LYS A 747 -12.38 -14.97 32.07
N ALA A 748 -12.85 -15.99 31.36
CA ALA A 748 -13.63 -17.02 31.98
C ALA A 748 -12.72 -17.86 32.88
N SER A 749 -13.25 -18.33 34.02
CA SER A 749 -12.54 -19.27 34.86
C SER A 749 -12.39 -20.62 34.14
N SER A 750 -11.20 -21.18 34.18
CA SER A 750 -10.92 -22.56 33.75
C SER A 750 -11.24 -23.58 34.87
N ILE A 751 -11.58 -23.11 36.07
CA ILE A 751 -11.89 -23.95 37.21
C ILE A 751 -13.33 -24.46 37.08
N LEU A 752 -13.51 -25.78 37.18
CA LEU A 752 -14.81 -26.40 37.26
C LEU A 752 -15.16 -26.59 38.76
N LEU A 753 -16.36 -26.14 39.12
CA LEU A 753 -16.93 -26.42 40.44
C LEU A 753 -18.04 -27.48 40.26
N ASP A 754 -17.95 -28.60 40.88
CA ASP A 754 -18.87 -29.76 40.70
C ASP A 754 -19.06 -30.14 39.22
N ASN A 755 -17.97 -30.23 38.48
CA ASN A 755 -17.94 -30.46 37.01
C ASN A 755 -18.70 -29.42 36.17
N LYS A 756 -19.05 -28.26 36.73
CA LYS A 756 -19.70 -27.14 36.01
C LYS A 756 -18.76 -25.95 35.91
N GLN A 757 -18.76 -25.34 34.75
CA GLN A 757 -18.02 -24.10 34.54
C GLN A 757 -18.64 -22.97 35.38
N LEU A 758 -17.80 -22.16 36.03
CA LEU A 758 -18.27 -20.99 36.74
C LEU A 758 -19.00 -20.03 35.81
N LYS A 759 -20.16 -19.55 36.25
CA LYS A 759 -21.04 -18.63 35.49
C LYS A 759 -20.56 -17.15 35.51
N TYR A 760 -19.35 -16.91 36.00
CA TYR A 760 -18.76 -15.58 36.13
C TYR A 760 -17.55 -15.43 35.27
N VAL A 761 -17.36 -14.22 34.74
CA VAL A 761 -16.17 -13.81 33.98
C VAL A 761 -15.43 -12.75 34.76
N GLY A 762 -14.16 -12.95 35.00
CA GLY A 762 -13.31 -11.95 35.58
C GLY A 762 -13.07 -10.82 34.59
N LEU A 763 -13.29 -9.57 35.00
CA LEU A 763 -12.85 -8.37 34.26
C LEU A 763 -11.51 -7.95 34.84
N TYR A 764 -10.51 -7.90 33.97
CA TYR A 764 -9.16 -7.46 34.31
C TYR A 764 -8.92 -6.09 33.65
N ASN A 765 -8.59 -5.10 34.46
CA ASN A 765 -7.99 -3.85 34.02
C ASN A 765 -6.48 -4.11 33.91
N GLY A 766 -6.10 -4.90 32.95
CA GLY A 766 -4.73 -5.30 32.77
C GLY A 766 -4.12 -4.64 31.58
N ASP A 767 -2.85 -4.39 31.68
CA ASP A 767 -2.01 -3.89 30.64
C ASP A 767 -1.84 -4.96 29.55
N ASN A 768 -2.43 -4.71 28.38
CA ASN A 768 -2.24 -5.50 27.17
C ASN A 768 -1.16 -4.94 26.27
N GLY A 769 -0.50 -3.89 26.71
CA GLY A 769 0.44 -3.14 25.93
C GLY A 769 1.72 -3.92 25.66
N THR A 770 2.30 -3.64 24.51
CA THR A 770 3.63 -4.11 24.14
C THR A 770 4.46 -2.91 23.70
N GLU A 771 5.59 -2.70 24.35
CA GLU A 771 6.62 -1.76 23.91
C GLU A 771 7.75 -2.53 23.24
N SER A 772 8.13 -2.09 22.05
CA SER A 772 9.26 -2.66 21.31
C SER A 772 10.19 -1.53 20.87
N GLN A 773 11.49 -1.75 21.02
CA GLN A 773 12.53 -0.82 20.57
C GLN A 773 13.57 -1.56 19.78
N ALA A 774 14.11 -0.92 18.75
CA ALA A 774 15.24 -1.44 17.99
C ALA A 774 16.13 -0.29 17.50
N PHE A 775 17.42 -0.54 17.46
CA PHE A 775 18.37 0.32 16.79
C PHE A 775 19.21 -0.50 15.83
N ASN A 776 19.18 -0.11 14.56
CA ASN A 776 19.97 -0.75 13.50
C ASN A 776 20.64 0.28 12.61
N THR A 777 21.76 -0.12 12.03
CA THR A 777 22.49 0.64 11.00
C THR A 777 22.94 -0.29 9.90
N ASN A 778 22.91 0.24 8.68
CA ASN A 778 23.38 -0.42 7.47
C ASN A 778 24.53 0.42 6.89
N PHE A 779 25.63 -0.21 6.58
CA PHE A 779 26.79 0.38 5.91
C PHE A 779 26.91 -0.24 4.53
N MET A 780 27.03 0.59 3.50
CA MET A 780 27.30 0.16 2.13
C MET A 780 28.55 0.83 1.61
N PHE A 781 29.40 0.04 1.00
CA PHE A 781 30.66 0.45 0.37
C PHE A 781 30.61 0.07 -1.10
N ASP A 782 30.43 1.05 -1.98
CA ASP A 782 30.31 0.85 -3.43
C ASP A 782 31.60 1.29 -4.11
N THR A 783 32.38 0.32 -4.56
CA THR A 783 33.67 0.53 -5.24
C THR A 783 33.48 0.31 -6.73
N TYR A 784 33.62 1.35 -7.53
CA TYR A 784 33.52 1.29 -8.99
C TYR A 784 34.89 1.35 -9.64
N ILE A 785 35.29 0.27 -10.34
CA ILE A 785 36.55 0.17 -11.07
C ILE A 785 36.27 0.46 -12.56
N GLN A 786 36.41 1.72 -12.94
CA GLN A 786 36.09 2.21 -14.28
C GLN A 786 36.78 1.44 -15.42
N ARG A 787 38.06 1.08 -15.24
CA ARG A 787 38.86 0.35 -16.26
C ARG A 787 38.27 -1.03 -16.60
N LEU A 788 37.59 -1.67 -15.65
CA LEU A 788 37.02 -3.00 -15.79
C LEU A 788 35.50 -2.97 -15.98
N GLY A 789 34.86 -1.81 -15.82
CA GLY A 789 33.39 -1.69 -15.80
C GLY A 789 32.74 -2.48 -14.65
N LEU A 790 33.48 -2.70 -13.56
CA LEU A 790 33.00 -3.50 -12.42
C LEU A 790 32.63 -2.63 -11.23
N THR A 791 31.53 -2.98 -10.58
CA THR A 791 31.12 -2.42 -9.29
C THR A 791 31.14 -3.51 -8.24
N PHE A 792 31.89 -3.27 -7.16
CA PHE A 792 31.86 -4.10 -5.96
C PHE A 792 31.07 -3.37 -4.89
N SER A 793 30.01 -4.01 -4.39
CA SER A 793 29.26 -3.50 -3.25
C SER A 793 29.38 -4.47 -2.08
N THR A 794 29.79 -3.93 -0.95
CA THR A 794 29.85 -4.65 0.33
C THR A 794 28.87 -3.98 1.27
N SER A 795 27.95 -4.75 1.83
CA SER A 795 27.02 -4.29 2.85
C SER A 795 27.30 -4.95 4.19
N ALA A 796 27.21 -4.17 5.26
CA ALA A 796 27.25 -4.67 6.63
C ALA A 796 26.03 -4.14 7.37
N GLN A 797 25.24 -5.04 7.93
CA GLN A 797 24.10 -4.71 8.76
C GLN A 797 24.42 -4.96 10.23
N CYS A 798 24.15 -3.96 11.06
CA CYS A 798 24.33 -4.04 12.49
C CYS A 798 23.00 -3.80 13.20
N THR A 799 22.53 -4.78 13.97
CA THR A 799 21.46 -4.58 14.96
C THR A 799 22.12 -4.42 16.32
N TRP A 800 22.13 -3.20 16.84
CA TRP A 800 22.80 -2.85 18.08
C TRP A 800 22.05 -3.40 19.28
N TYR A 801 20.73 -3.25 19.25
CA TYR A 801 19.86 -3.88 20.22
C TYR A 801 18.43 -4.00 19.70
N THR A 802 17.71 -4.95 20.28
CA THR A 802 16.26 -5.05 20.22
C THR A 802 15.77 -5.29 21.64
N ASN A 803 14.75 -4.57 22.04
CA ASN A 803 14.11 -4.73 23.34
C ASN A 803 12.60 -4.88 23.14
N ARG A 804 11.97 -5.76 23.89
CA ARG A 804 10.51 -5.92 23.91
C ARG A 804 10.07 -6.16 25.35
N ARG A 805 9.15 -5.37 25.80
CA ARG A 805 8.54 -5.50 27.12
C ARG A 805 7.03 -5.33 27.03
N ARG A 806 6.30 -5.78 28.06
CA ARG A 806 4.93 -5.33 28.24
C ARG A 806 4.96 -3.84 28.56
N SER A 807 4.01 -3.10 28.04
CA SER A 807 3.85 -1.68 28.37
C SER A 807 3.19 -1.64 29.77
N GLU A 808 3.82 -0.98 30.69
CA GLU A 808 3.28 -0.67 32.02
C GLU A 808 2.68 0.73 31.96
N GLU A 809 1.38 0.84 31.78
CA GLU A 809 0.63 2.10 32.00
C GLU A 809 -0.45 1.91 33.06
#